data_26085c5852c165884b8e05fb31181c44
#
_entry.id   26085c5852c165884b8e05fb31181c44
#
_cell.length_a   1.000
_cell.length_b   1.000
_cell.length_c   1.000
_cell.angle_alpha   90.00
_cell.angle_beta   90.00
_cell.angle_gamma   90.00
#
_symmetry.space_group_name_H-M   'P 1'
#
loop_
_entity.id
_entity.type
_entity.pdbx_description
1 polymer ?
#
loop_
_entity_poly.entity_id
_entity_poly.type
_entity_poly.pdbx_seq_one_letter_code
_entity_poly.pdbx_strand_id
1 'polypeptide(L)'
;MASLVRYRIKPLLILSIAIICTCMLCVAVPANAAEGPAGDSDAFAQDNSLDACTSQDSTAAEREANADSMAQRDGVSHQDAMHPTDRLASQKATPNDQTSTSLGAPSGNSGDSAKPQAPAEKEELALKPTKTGWHEKEKDVWYYFTSLDAAPKTGWLYTAGAWYWLEPSENGKMANDAWVDDAGKKYYVAASGAMKTGWHKDGVRDGHDVWYWLDAPGAVHEGWALVGGSWYYLDPADGGVMRTGRYRAGNAWYVSAPSGAMYANGWAPLGADWYYASASGALRTGWVYTGSWYYLDPAADGKMASDAWVDDAGKKYYVAASGAMETGWHKDGVRDGRDVWYWLDASGAVHEGWALVGGSWYYLDPTDGGVMRTGRYRAGNAWYVSAPSGAMYANGWAPLGSDWYYASASGALASGWVCPGGTWYYLNPKDGNVMLYDCIETIDGDRYSFAHSGAMHANCQIRLEDDKCGYAASSGRITQIGVFKNGSVVLQDVKGNPLKRGWHALAGKWFYSADDAGSMKTGWLQDGGRWYWLESDGAMATSAWVDGGKYYVGADGVWASVNIIQDIRWQLSHGSKPAQYQKCIVLHDTEGGGSPQNVIEGWASNGQRVAAHFVVGKDGTVVQCVPMDNIAHHAGYGNRGYNAQFGVPEDGRDDKRGTSSYDYGMNGYSIGIELVHEGWSGERYPEAQLDALDRLIAYIDSYYGFQSTIIDHKMWAYGNSDTSAEFAGHLANYRSKRAHR
;
A
#
# COMPACT_ATOMS: atom_id res chain seq x y z
N MET A 1 -51.58 1.37 -38.47
CA MET A 1 -51.02 2.72 -38.37
C MET A 1 -50.73 2.96 -36.90
N ALA A 2 -49.51 2.73 -36.52
CA ALA A 2 -49.04 2.83 -35.16
C ALA A 2 -48.13 4.05 -35.05
N SER A 3 -48.42 4.94 -34.12
CA SER A 3 -47.62 6.13 -33.83
C SER A 3 -46.81 5.89 -32.56
N LEU A 4 -45.49 5.85 -32.73
CA LEU A 4 -44.50 5.80 -31.66
C LEU A 4 -44.37 7.17 -30.99
N VAL A 5 -44.60 7.23 -29.69
CA VAL A 5 -44.23 8.37 -28.85
C VAL A 5 -42.93 7.99 -28.08
N ARG A 6 -41.85 8.65 -28.45
CA ARG A 6 -40.58 8.60 -27.73
C ARG A 6 -40.61 9.59 -26.57
N TYR A 7 -40.51 9.12 -25.33
CA TYR A 7 -40.18 9.96 -24.18
C TYR A 7 -38.66 10.05 -24.03
N ARG A 8 -38.13 11.27 -24.15
CA ARG A 8 -36.77 11.66 -23.75
C ARG A 8 -36.78 11.90 -22.25
N ILE A 9 -35.99 11.13 -21.51
CA ILE A 9 -35.62 11.44 -20.13
C ILE A 9 -34.27 12.16 -20.18
N LYS A 10 -34.26 13.38 -19.68
CA LYS A 10 -33.03 14.18 -19.45
C LYS A 10 -32.30 13.67 -18.21
N PRO A 11 -30.95 13.65 -18.17
CA PRO A 11 -30.19 13.41 -16.97
C PRO A 11 -30.04 14.72 -16.19
N LEU A 12 -30.54 14.76 -14.96
CA LEU A 12 -30.18 15.78 -13.97
C LEU A 12 -29.90 15.10 -12.66
N LEU A 13 -28.81 15.54 -12.04
CA LEU A 13 -28.31 15.29 -10.68
C LEU A 13 -27.26 14.20 -10.54
N ILE A 14 -26.05 14.54 -11.00
CA ILE A 14 -24.80 14.15 -10.30
C ILE A 14 -24.08 15.45 -10.04
N LEU A 15 -24.34 16.07 -8.93
CA LEU A 15 -23.51 17.14 -8.37
C LEU A 15 -23.91 17.36 -6.90
N SER A 16 -23.33 16.61 -6.00
CA SER A 16 -23.22 16.93 -4.57
C SER A 16 -22.58 15.76 -3.82
N ILE A 17 -21.29 15.50 -3.97
CA ILE A 17 -20.38 14.93 -2.96
C ILE A 17 -18.95 15.19 -3.50
N ALA A 18 -18.52 16.42 -3.39
CA ALA A 18 -17.12 16.78 -3.55
C ALA A 18 -16.86 18.14 -2.86
N ILE A 19 -17.06 18.22 -1.57
CA ILE A 19 -16.51 19.25 -0.69
C ILE A 19 -16.58 18.65 0.71
N ILE A 20 -15.54 18.05 1.19
CA ILE A 20 -15.01 17.97 2.56
C ILE A 20 -13.77 17.05 2.45
N CYS A 21 -12.68 17.58 1.95
CA CYS A 21 -11.33 17.07 2.17
C CYS A 21 -10.33 18.16 1.79
N THR A 22 -10.30 19.21 2.56
CA THR A 22 -9.17 20.15 2.58
C THR A 22 -9.25 20.90 3.90
N CYS A 23 -8.41 20.52 4.83
CA CYS A 23 -7.82 21.29 5.92
C CYS A 23 -7.53 20.37 7.10
N MET A 24 -6.31 19.90 7.21
CA MET A 24 -5.54 19.83 8.46
C MET A 24 -4.09 19.43 8.14
N LEU A 25 -3.28 20.46 7.92
CA LEU A 25 -1.85 20.40 8.22
C LEU A 25 -1.73 20.42 9.73
N CYS A 26 -1.20 19.40 10.34
CA CYS A 26 -0.75 19.42 11.72
C CYS A 26 0.77 19.45 11.78
N VAL A 27 1.25 20.48 12.41
CA VAL A 27 2.62 20.74 12.85
C VAL A 27 2.99 19.74 13.95
N ALA A 28 4.13 19.09 13.83
CA ALA A 28 4.73 18.24 14.86
C ALA A 28 5.46 19.10 15.91
N VAL A 29 5.27 18.74 17.20
CA VAL A 29 6.13 19.19 18.31
C VAL A 29 6.41 17.96 19.19
N PRO A 30 7.64 17.79 19.70
CA PRO A 30 8.12 16.52 20.26
C PRO A 30 7.78 16.30 21.73
N ALA A 31 7.63 15.01 22.08
CA ALA A 31 7.42 14.55 23.44
C ALA A 31 8.75 14.45 24.20
N ASN A 32 8.73 14.91 25.45
CA ASN A 32 9.77 14.62 26.43
C ASN A 32 9.21 13.68 27.51
N ALA A 33 10.03 12.72 27.88
CA ALA A 33 9.77 11.68 28.88
C ALA A 33 9.92 12.21 30.32
N ALA A 34 9.14 11.64 31.24
CA ALA A 34 9.55 11.50 32.65
C ALA A 34 8.81 10.32 33.30
N GLU A 35 9.57 9.60 34.10
CA GLU A 35 9.34 8.30 34.75
C GLU A 35 8.44 8.34 35.99
N GLY A 36 7.77 7.23 36.27
CA GLY A 36 7.25 6.44 37.34
C GLY A 36 7.04 7.03 38.75
N PRO A 37 6.57 6.25 39.74
CA PRO A 37 6.59 4.79 39.89
C PRO A 37 5.30 4.12 40.41
N ALA A 38 5.40 2.80 40.55
CA ALA A 38 4.43 1.79 40.95
C ALA A 38 3.88 1.90 42.38
N GLY A 39 2.73 1.26 42.58
CA GLY A 39 2.16 0.94 43.91
C GLY A 39 0.93 0.09 43.82
N ASP A 40 1.01 -1.07 44.43
CA ASP A 40 0.17 -2.26 44.51
C ASP A 40 -1.26 -2.09 45.07
N SER A 41 -2.05 -3.06 44.69
CA SER A 41 -2.90 -3.98 45.47
C SER A 41 -4.43 -3.84 45.42
N ASP A 42 -4.97 -4.94 44.94
CA ASP A 42 -6.07 -5.78 45.41
C ASP A 42 -7.52 -5.29 45.50
N ALA A 43 -8.29 -6.01 44.73
CA ALA A 43 -9.43 -6.86 45.07
C ALA A 43 -10.86 -6.29 45.13
N PHE A 44 -11.69 -7.06 44.48
CA PHE A 44 -13.10 -7.39 44.66
C PHE A 44 -14.18 -6.68 43.84
N ALA A 45 -14.70 -7.52 42.98
CA ALA A 45 -16.06 -8.02 42.80
C ALA A 45 -17.01 -7.21 41.90
N GLN A 46 -17.39 -7.93 40.87
CA GLN A 46 -18.72 -8.07 40.25
C GLN A 46 -19.65 -6.85 40.24
N ASP A 47 -19.94 -6.36 39.03
CA ASP A 47 -21.29 -6.60 38.51
C ASP A 47 -21.40 -6.21 37.00
N ASN A 48 -22.35 -6.89 36.37
CA ASN A 48 -22.74 -6.80 34.99
C ASN A 48 -23.01 -5.39 34.48
N SER A 49 -22.23 -4.95 33.51
CA SER A 49 -22.73 -4.05 32.46
C SER A 49 -22.19 -4.48 31.12
N LEU A 50 -23.07 -4.76 30.18
CA LEU A 50 -22.84 -4.96 28.79
C LEU A 50 -22.34 -3.63 28.20
N ASP A 51 -21.06 -3.39 28.30
CA ASP A 51 -20.41 -2.29 27.60
C ASP A 51 -19.08 -2.74 26.97
N ALA A 52 -18.91 -2.31 25.79
CA ALA A 52 -17.72 -2.40 24.94
C ALA A 52 -17.67 -3.59 23.99
N CYS A 53 -17.80 -3.25 22.70
CA CYS A 53 -17.20 -3.92 21.58
C CYS A 53 -15.73 -4.25 21.86
N THR A 54 -15.44 -5.33 22.55
CA THR A 54 -14.10 -5.90 22.54
C THR A 54 -14.02 -6.91 21.41
N SER A 55 -13.22 -6.61 20.42
CA SER A 55 -12.79 -7.53 19.39
C SER A 55 -12.34 -8.85 20.03
N GLN A 56 -13.08 -9.92 19.80
CA GLN A 56 -12.52 -11.24 19.98
C GLN A 56 -11.54 -11.46 18.83
N ASP A 57 -10.28 -11.10 19.08
CA ASP A 57 -9.15 -11.56 18.29
C ASP A 57 -9.00 -13.06 18.50
N SER A 58 -9.18 -13.82 17.44
CA SER A 58 -8.91 -15.24 17.41
C SER A 58 -7.41 -15.46 17.59
N THR A 59 -6.98 -15.83 18.78
CA THR A 59 -5.62 -16.26 19.12
C THR A 59 -5.29 -17.61 18.45
N ALA A 60 -5.04 -17.61 17.14
CA ALA A 60 -4.54 -18.77 16.40
C ALA A 60 -3.47 -18.44 15.35
N ALA A 61 -3.12 -17.17 15.12
CA ALA A 61 -2.18 -16.77 14.08
C ALA A 61 -0.83 -16.23 14.59
N GLU A 62 -0.61 -16.13 15.89
CA GLU A 62 0.63 -15.54 16.43
C GLU A 62 1.77 -16.52 16.73
N ARG A 63 1.69 -17.78 16.33
CA ARG A 63 2.76 -18.76 16.64
C ARG A 63 3.73 -19.10 15.52
N GLU A 64 3.61 -18.58 14.32
CA GLU A 64 4.52 -18.91 13.21
C GLU A 64 5.32 -17.73 12.60
N ALA A 65 5.21 -16.52 13.12
CA ALA A 65 5.93 -15.36 12.57
C ALA A 65 7.23 -14.97 13.32
N ASN A 66 7.71 -15.77 14.28
CA ASN A 66 8.89 -15.42 15.09
C ASN A 66 10.07 -16.41 14.99
N ALA A 67 10.30 -17.01 13.82
CA ALA A 67 11.43 -17.94 13.62
C ALA A 67 12.47 -17.50 12.59
N ASP A 68 12.44 -16.27 12.08
CA ASP A 68 13.41 -15.85 11.03
C ASP A 68 14.03 -14.45 11.24
N SER A 69 14.43 -14.14 12.45
CA SER A 69 15.28 -12.97 12.66
C SER A 69 16.29 -13.19 13.79
N MET A 70 17.28 -14.05 13.52
CA MET A 70 18.58 -14.00 14.24
C MET A 70 19.61 -14.86 13.49
N ALA A 71 20.31 -14.26 12.54
CA ALA A 71 21.66 -14.66 12.13
C ALA A 71 22.28 -13.59 11.22
N GLN A 72 22.77 -12.53 11.79
CA GLN A 72 23.86 -11.74 11.21
C GLN A 72 24.60 -11.04 12.34
N ARG A 73 25.77 -11.58 12.68
CA ARG A 73 26.94 -10.78 13.06
C ARG A 73 28.20 -11.65 13.10
N ASP A 74 29.26 -10.99 12.52
CA ASP A 74 30.68 -11.23 12.71
C ASP A 74 31.26 -12.44 11.97
N GLY A 75 32.23 -12.32 11.10
CA GLY A 75 33.35 -11.41 10.93
C GLY A 75 34.55 -12.19 10.43
N VAL A 76 35.23 -11.67 9.42
CA VAL A 76 36.70 -11.70 9.25
C VAL A 76 37.44 -12.99 8.89
N SER A 77 38.00 -12.92 7.67
CA SER A 77 39.37 -13.25 7.22
C SER A 77 39.85 -14.69 7.04
N HIS A 78 40.48 -14.78 5.89
CA HIS A 78 41.76 -15.46 5.52
C HIS A 78 41.76 -16.90 5.01
N GLN A 79 42.15 -16.90 3.74
CA GLN A 79 43.32 -17.61 3.14
C GLN A 79 43.25 -19.13 2.87
N ASP A 80 43.49 -19.35 1.60
CA ASP A 80 44.44 -20.31 0.98
C ASP A 80 44.10 -21.80 0.86
N ALA A 81 44.25 -22.15 -0.37
CA ALA A 81 45.06 -23.26 -0.88
C ALA A 81 44.43 -24.61 -1.21
N MET A 82 44.71 -24.92 -2.45
CA MET A 82 45.12 -26.23 -2.99
C MET A 82 44.10 -27.30 -3.34
N HIS A 83 44.14 -27.55 -4.66
CA HIS A 83 43.97 -28.86 -5.31
C HIS A 83 44.70 -30.00 -4.60
N PRO A 84 44.35 -31.28 -4.82
CA PRO A 84 44.57 -31.94 -6.09
C PRO A 84 43.65 -33.16 -6.48
N THR A 85 43.71 -33.40 -7.78
CA THR A 85 43.90 -34.69 -8.50
C THR A 85 42.95 -35.87 -8.34
N ASP A 86 42.57 -36.33 -9.56
CA ASP A 86 42.64 -37.68 -10.10
C ASP A 86 41.62 -38.78 -9.71
N ARG A 87 40.94 -39.28 -10.67
CA ARG A 87 41.12 -40.56 -11.38
C ARG A 87 39.85 -41.04 -12.08
N LEU A 88 39.96 -41.17 -13.42
CA LEU A 88 39.94 -42.41 -14.25
C LEU A 88 38.90 -43.49 -13.96
N ALA A 89 38.11 -43.76 -14.97
CA ALA A 89 37.94 -45.05 -15.69
C ALA A 89 36.73 -44.96 -16.60
N SER A 90 36.87 -44.97 -17.91
CA SER A 90 36.94 -46.13 -18.83
C SER A 90 35.69 -47.02 -18.86
N GLN A 91 35.03 -47.00 -20.00
CA GLN A 91 34.76 -48.13 -20.92
C GLN A 91 33.67 -47.74 -21.91
N LYS A 92 34.02 -47.65 -23.19
CA LYS A 92 33.94 -48.65 -24.29
C LYS A 92 32.55 -49.22 -24.52
N ALA A 93 31.99 -48.93 -25.69
CA ALA A 93 31.61 -49.91 -26.71
C ALA A 93 30.96 -49.23 -27.93
N THR A 94 31.56 -49.39 -29.07
CA THR A 94 30.98 -49.45 -30.41
C THR A 94 30.41 -50.90 -30.62
N PRO A 95 29.79 -51.30 -31.75
CA PRO A 95 29.55 -50.63 -33.03
C PRO A 95 28.21 -51.01 -33.71
N ASN A 96 28.11 -50.71 -35.02
CA ASN A 96 27.29 -51.31 -36.10
C ASN A 96 25.95 -50.59 -36.39
N ASP A 97 25.49 -50.52 -37.61
CA ASP A 97 25.93 -50.93 -38.94
C ASP A 97 24.87 -50.47 -39.94
N GLN A 98 25.31 -50.33 -41.19
CA GLN A 98 24.58 -50.58 -42.44
C GLN A 98 23.35 -49.68 -42.77
N THR A 99 23.16 -49.24 -44.01
CA THR A 99 23.35 -49.79 -45.36
C THR A 99 23.11 -48.69 -46.39
N SER A 100 23.96 -48.56 -47.35
CA SER A 100 23.89 -48.87 -48.78
C SER A 100 22.69 -48.37 -49.58
N THR A 101 22.99 -47.71 -50.69
CA THR A 101 22.74 -48.10 -52.08
C THR A 101 23.13 -46.94 -53.01
N SER A 102 24.12 -46.98 -53.78
CA SER A 102 24.39 -47.55 -55.11
C SER A 102 23.43 -47.07 -56.20
N LEU A 103 24.07 -46.67 -57.27
CA LEU A 103 23.81 -46.77 -58.72
C LEU A 103 24.09 -45.43 -59.41
N GLY A 104 24.87 -45.32 -60.47
CA GLY A 104 25.42 -46.25 -61.43
C GLY A 104 26.08 -45.43 -62.53
N ALA A 105 27.16 -45.93 -63.00
CA ALA A 105 27.81 -45.47 -64.25
C ALA A 105 27.01 -45.93 -65.48
N PRO A 106 27.26 -45.38 -66.62
CA PRO A 106 27.75 -46.26 -67.66
C PRO A 106 28.97 -45.82 -68.40
N SER A 107 29.68 -46.85 -68.72
CA SER A 107 30.81 -47.01 -69.56
C SER A 107 30.58 -46.71 -71.07
N GLY A 108 31.66 -46.57 -71.80
CA GLY A 108 31.80 -46.82 -73.20
C GLY A 108 32.61 -45.77 -73.94
N ASN A 109 33.55 -45.98 -74.63
CA ASN A 109 34.38 -47.02 -75.16
C ASN A 109 35.38 -46.43 -76.18
N SER A 110 36.56 -46.89 -76.09
CA SER A 110 37.51 -47.09 -77.16
C SER A 110 37.80 -46.06 -78.23
N GLY A 111 39.08 -45.81 -78.46
CA GLY A 111 39.60 -45.59 -79.77
C GLY A 111 40.86 -44.76 -79.87
N ASP A 112 41.91 -45.47 -79.84
CA ASP A 112 42.99 -45.46 -80.78
C ASP A 112 44.17 -44.43 -80.65
N SER A 113 45.31 -45.03 -80.62
CA SER A 113 46.66 -44.60 -80.65
C SER A 113 46.99 -43.48 -81.68
N ALA A 114 47.55 -42.40 -81.13
CA ALA A 114 48.55 -41.70 -81.89
C ALA A 114 49.63 -41.09 -80.96
N LYS A 115 50.80 -41.61 -81.05
CA LYS A 115 52.00 -41.14 -80.38
C LYS A 115 52.28 -39.71 -80.88
N PRO A 116 52.34 -38.69 -80.11
CA PRO A 116 52.90 -37.40 -80.50
C PRO A 116 54.40 -37.47 -80.29
N GLN A 117 55.10 -37.09 -81.36
CA GLN A 117 56.49 -36.73 -81.38
C GLN A 117 56.80 -35.74 -80.25
N ALA A 118 58.01 -35.92 -79.65
CA ALA A 118 58.60 -34.97 -78.73
C ALA A 118 58.68 -33.58 -79.40
N PRO A 119 58.24 -32.54 -78.69
CA PRO A 119 58.57 -31.18 -79.17
C PRO A 119 60.08 -30.99 -79.05
N ALA A 120 60.67 -30.42 -80.08
CA ALA A 120 62.05 -29.98 -80.09
C ALA A 120 62.35 -29.14 -78.84
N GLU A 121 63.39 -29.55 -78.10
CA GLU A 121 64.04 -28.68 -77.13
C GLU A 121 64.36 -27.34 -77.79
N LYS A 122 63.63 -26.30 -77.40
CA LYS A 122 64.18 -24.93 -77.63
C LYS A 122 65.31 -24.85 -76.62
N GLU A 123 66.55 -24.79 -77.16
CA GLU A 123 67.72 -24.33 -76.43
C GLU A 123 67.39 -22.96 -75.83
N GLU A 124 67.14 -22.95 -74.55
CA GLU A 124 67.04 -21.70 -73.77
C GLU A 124 68.42 -21.13 -73.68
N LEU A 125 68.69 -20.09 -74.52
CA LEU A 125 69.92 -19.29 -74.50
C LEU A 125 70.19 -18.85 -73.04
N ALA A 126 71.19 -19.49 -72.39
CA ALA A 126 71.63 -19.11 -71.05
C ALA A 126 71.89 -17.62 -70.99
N LEU A 127 71.20 -16.93 -70.08
CA LEU A 127 71.44 -15.50 -69.80
C LEU A 127 72.90 -15.34 -69.40
N LYS A 128 73.75 -14.68 -70.28
CA LYS A 128 75.12 -14.33 -69.92
C LYS A 128 75.14 -12.89 -69.40
N PRO A 129 75.51 -12.64 -68.16
CA PRO A 129 75.55 -11.31 -67.58
C PRO A 129 76.69 -10.49 -68.18
N THR A 130 76.45 -9.19 -68.39
CA THR A 130 77.51 -8.24 -68.87
C THR A 130 78.19 -7.55 -67.68
N LYS A 131 77.65 -7.63 -66.50
CA LYS A 131 78.15 -7.13 -65.18
C LYS A 131 77.59 -7.98 -64.03
N THR A 132 78.20 -7.92 -62.88
CA THR A 132 77.65 -8.51 -61.68
C THR A 132 76.52 -7.64 -61.15
N GLY A 133 75.53 -8.24 -60.37
CA GLY A 133 74.40 -7.54 -59.82
C GLY A 133 73.13 -7.74 -60.63
N TRP A 134 72.23 -6.78 -60.55
CA TRP A 134 70.93 -6.82 -61.20
C TRP A 134 71.02 -6.68 -62.72
N HIS A 135 70.30 -7.56 -63.42
CA HIS A 135 70.12 -7.56 -64.86
C HIS A 135 68.64 -7.62 -65.24
N GLU A 136 68.19 -6.68 -66.03
CA GLU A 136 66.85 -6.68 -66.63
C GLU A 136 66.91 -7.41 -67.95
N LYS A 137 66.21 -8.51 -68.12
CA LYS A 137 66.15 -9.28 -69.34
C LYS A 137 65.12 -8.71 -70.34
N GLU A 138 63.95 -8.41 -69.75
CA GLU A 138 62.82 -7.82 -70.43
C GLU A 138 62.23 -6.79 -69.44
N LYS A 139 61.39 -5.91 -69.91
CA LYS A 139 60.76 -4.91 -69.04
C LYS A 139 60.20 -5.57 -67.78
N ASP A 140 60.66 -5.12 -66.65
CA ASP A 140 60.24 -5.56 -65.29
C ASP A 140 60.62 -7.04 -64.94
N VAL A 141 61.45 -7.71 -65.73
CA VAL A 141 61.94 -9.07 -65.49
C VAL A 141 63.43 -9.02 -65.10
N TRP A 142 63.73 -9.20 -63.85
CA TRP A 142 65.03 -9.03 -63.25
C TRP A 142 65.63 -10.34 -62.75
N TYR A 143 67.00 -10.44 -62.98
CA TYR A 143 67.84 -11.52 -62.48
C TYR A 143 69.02 -10.94 -61.73
N TYR A 144 69.61 -11.69 -60.78
CA TYR A 144 70.80 -11.26 -60.05
C TYR A 144 71.95 -12.23 -60.26
N PHE A 145 73.11 -11.69 -60.66
CA PHE A 145 74.32 -12.48 -60.86
C PHE A 145 75.39 -12.10 -59.84
N THR A 146 76.04 -13.13 -59.23
CA THR A 146 77.11 -12.95 -58.25
C THR A 146 78.49 -12.86 -58.92
N SER A 147 78.66 -13.46 -60.14
CA SER A 147 79.82 -13.37 -60.97
C SER A 147 79.42 -13.44 -62.46
N LEU A 148 80.32 -13.12 -63.37
CA LEU A 148 80.09 -13.14 -64.85
C LEU A 148 79.90 -14.54 -65.42
N ASP A 149 80.36 -15.53 -64.71
CA ASP A 149 80.29 -16.96 -65.10
C ASP A 149 79.29 -17.77 -64.29
N ALA A 150 78.55 -17.12 -63.35
CA ALA A 150 77.57 -17.83 -62.51
C ALA A 150 76.22 -17.90 -63.20
N ALA A 151 75.41 -18.92 -62.87
CA ALA A 151 74.00 -18.95 -63.11
C ALA A 151 73.30 -17.84 -62.26
N PRO A 152 72.10 -17.38 -62.63
CA PRO A 152 71.34 -16.48 -61.81
C PRO A 152 71.21 -17.02 -60.41
N LYS A 153 71.38 -16.12 -59.42
CA LYS A 153 71.11 -16.50 -58.02
C LYS A 153 69.67 -16.86 -57.87
N THR A 154 69.37 -17.89 -57.05
CA THR A 154 68.05 -18.30 -56.65
C THR A 154 67.86 -18.16 -55.14
N GLY A 155 66.59 -18.10 -54.67
CA GLY A 155 66.22 -17.93 -53.23
C GLY A 155 66.45 -16.48 -52.79
N TRP A 156 66.51 -16.29 -51.48
CA TRP A 156 66.59 -14.97 -50.87
C TRP A 156 67.94 -14.28 -51.17
N LEU A 157 67.82 -13.03 -51.55
CA LEU A 157 68.92 -12.13 -51.76
C LEU A 157 68.76 -10.87 -50.94
N TYR A 158 69.70 -10.56 -50.04
CA TYR A 158 69.81 -9.26 -49.40
C TYR A 158 70.77 -8.35 -50.13
N THR A 159 70.24 -7.24 -50.63
CA THR A 159 71.06 -6.25 -51.28
C THR A 159 70.43 -4.88 -51.23
N ALA A 160 71.24 -3.79 -51.22
CA ALA A 160 70.77 -2.41 -51.12
C ALA A 160 69.78 -2.15 -49.98
N GLY A 161 69.85 -2.86 -48.79
CA GLY A 161 69.00 -2.68 -47.63
C GLY A 161 67.67 -3.37 -47.72
N ALA A 162 67.39 -4.20 -48.71
CA ALA A 162 66.17 -4.94 -48.88
C ALA A 162 66.37 -6.41 -49.21
N TRP A 163 65.45 -7.29 -48.86
CA TRP A 163 65.40 -8.66 -49.29
C TRP A 163 64.57 -8.80 -50.56
N TYR A 164 65.01 -9.67 -51.47
CA TYR A 164 64.40 -9.99 -52.77
C TYR A 164 64.29 -11.51 -52.88
N TRP A 165 63.22 -12.02 -53.45
CA TRP A 165 63.05 -13.43 -53.74
C TRP A 165 63.39 -13.66 -55.23
N LEU A 166 64.34 -14.56 -55.50
CA LEU A 166 64.75 -14.99 -56.81
C LEU A 166 64.21 -16.41 -57.01
N GLU A 167 63.14 -16.51 -57.81
CA GLU A 167 62.35 -17.70 -57.97
C GLU A 167 63.15 -18.90 -58.51
N PRO A 168 63.34 -19.96 -57.70
CA PRO A 168 64.09 -21.13 -58.12
C PRO A 168 63.46 -21.85 -59.35
N SER A 169 62.12 -21.89 -59.38
CA SER A 169 61.36 -22.55 -60.46
C SER A 169 61.37 -21.78 -61.74
N GLU A 170 61.80 -20.48 -61.75
CA GLU A 170 61.93 -19.61 -62.90
C GLU A 170 63.37 -19.19 -63.11
N ASN A 171 64.31 -20.06 -62.81
CA ASN A 171 65.75 -19.84 -63.00
C ASN A 171 66.34 -18.58 -62.39
N GLY A 172 65.79 -18.14 -61.18
CA GLY A 172 66.29 -16.96 -60.50
C GLY A 172 65.65 -15.64 -60.96
N LYS A 173 64.52 -15.65 -61.62
CA LYS A 173 63.73 -14.46 -61.89
C LYS A 173 63.26 -13.83 -60.58
N MET A 174 63.42 -12.52 -60.47
CA MET A 174 62.95 -11.81 -59.30
C MET A 174 61.41 -11.82 -59.23
N ALA A 175 60.87 -12.27 -58.14
CA ALA A 175 59.42 -12.17 -57.82
C ALA A 175 59.11 -10.70 -57.56
N ASN A 176 57.96 -10.22 -58.04
CA ASN A 176 57.45 -8.87 -57.81
C ASN A 176 55.97 -8.92 -57.78
N ASP A 177 55.37 -8.10 -56.86
CA ASP A 177 53.91 -8.02 -56.54
C ASP A 177 53.31 -9.42 -56.36
N ALA A 178 53.96 -10.26 -55.55
CA ALA A 178 53.67 -11.66 -55.46
C ALA A 178 53.88 -12.23 -54.04
N TRP A 179 53.11 -13.25 -53.76
CA TRP A 179 53.31 -14.10 -52.58
C TRP A 179 54.45 -15.12 -52.87
N VAL A 180 55.28 -15.35 -51.86
CA VAL A 180 56.42 -16.27 -51.90
C VAL A 180 56.22 -17.29 -50.74
N ASP A 181 56.29 -18.57 -51.07
CA ASP A 181 56.27 -19.65 -50.03
C ASP A 181 57.74 -20.20 -49.97
N ASP A 182 58.34 -20.03 -48.80
CA ASP A 182 59.66 -20.56 -48.52
C ASP A 182 59.73 -21.23 -47.15
N ALA A 183 60.17 -22.47 -47.09
CA ALA A 183 60.30 -23.29 -45.87
C ALA A 183 59.06 -23.35 -45.00
N GLY A 184 57.88 -23.39 -45.63
CA GLY A 184 56.60 -23.41 -44.95
C GLY A 184 56.15 -22.09 -44.36
N LYS A 185 56.80 -20.98 -44.71
CA LYS A 185 56.43 -19.59 -44.37
C LYS A 185 56.06 -18.82 -45.62
N LYS A 186 55.09 -17.95 -45.47
CA LYS A 186 54.60 -17.10 -46.55
C LYS A 186 55.15 -15.67 -46.44
N TYR A 187 55.59 -15.11 -47.49
CA TYR A 187 56.13 -13.75 -47.56
C TYR A 187 55.48 -13.00 -48.71
N TYR A 188 55.49 -11.67 -48.65
CA TYR A 188 55.05 -10.86 -49.78
C TYR A 188 56.18 -9.95 -50.29
N VAL A 189 56.40 -9.94 -51.57
CA VAL A 189 57.33 -9.00 -52.25
C VAL A 189 56.50 -7.97 -52.99
N ALA A 190 56.90 -6.69 -52.87
CA ALA A 190 56.22 -5.58 -53.48
C ALA A 190 56.51 -5.54 -55.02
N ALA A 191 55.84 -4.65 -55.76
CA ALA A 191 56.10 -4.41 -57.20
C ALA A 191 57.56 -4.08 -57.51
N SER A 192 58.30 -3.54 -56.54
CA SER A 192 59.74 -3.30 -56.64
C SER A 192 60.61 -4.56 -56.49
N GLY A 193 59.99 -5.71 -56.18
CA GLY A 193 60.65 -6.96 -55.79
C GLY A 193 61.08 -7.00 -54.31
N ALA A 194 61.09 -5.86 -53.63
CA ALA A 194 61.51 -5.80 -52.23
C ALA A 194 60.47 -6.49 -51.27
N MET A 195 60.94 -7.36 -50.37
CA MET A 195 60.15 -8.01 -49.36
C MET A 195 59.47 -6.96 -48.43
N LYS A 196 58.21 -7.10 -48.26
CA LYS A 196 57.46 -6.24 -47.36
C LYS A 196 57.52 -6.73 -45.87
N THR A 197 57.37 -5.80 -44.97
CA THR A 197 57.14 -6.00 -43.56
C THR A 197 56.02 -5.09 -43.11
N GLY A 198 55.38 -5.42 -42.00
CA GLY A 198 54.24 -4.65 -41.47
C GLY A 198 52.90 -5.02 -42.13
N TRP A 199 51.94 -4.08 -42.12
CA TRP A 199 50.62 -4.33 -42.70
C TRP A 199 50.63 -4.46 -44.23
N HIS A 200 50.05 -5.52 -44.73
CA HIS A 200 49.85 -5.76 -46.17
C HIS A 200 48.34 -6.03 -46.43
N LYS A 201 47.77 -5.23 -47.35
CA LYS A 201 46.39 -5.43 -47.84
C LYS A 201 46.44 -6.28 -49.09
N ASP A 202 45.79 -7.40 -49.14
CA ASP A 202 45.73 -8.34 -50.22
C ASP A 202 44.34 -8.42 -50.87
N GLY A 203 43.85 -7.24 -51.31
CA GLY A 203 42.58 -7.14 -52.01
C GLY A 203 41.35 -7.20 -51.10
N VAL A 204 40.23 -7.74 -51.63
CA VAL A 204 38.93 -7.86 -50.99
C VAL A 204 38.40 -9.26 -51.18
N ARG A 205 37.94 -9.89 -50.11
CA ARG A 205 37.26 -11.19 -50.09
C ARG A 205 35.93 -11.04 -49.38
N ASP A 206 34.83 -11.49 -50.03
CA ASP A 206 33.46 -11.41 -49.48
C ASP A 206 33.05 -9.99 -49.03
N GLY A 207 33.51 -8.95 -49.76
CA GLY A 207 33.22 -7.55 -49.47
C GLY A 207 34.05 -6.95 -48.34
N HIS A 208 35.03 -7.68 -47.81
CA HIS A 208 35.90 -7.23 -46.72
C HIS A 208 37.36 -7.18 -47.21
N ASP A 209 38.08 -6.13 -46.75
CA ASP A 209 39.51 -6.03 -46.98
C ASP A 209 40.27 -7.17 -46.31
N VAL A 210 41.16 -7.83 -47.09
CA VAL A 210 42.03 -8.89 -46.60
C VAL A 210 43.35 -8.29 -46.17
N TRP A 211 43.67 -8.41 -44.89
CA TRP A 211 44.89 -7.87 -44.31
C TRP A 211 45.75 -8.96 -43.68
N TYR A 212 47.07 -8.82 -43.86
CA TYR A 212 48.10 -9.63 -43.22
C TYR A 212 49.05 -8.76 -42.42
N TRP A 213 49.65 -9.30 -41.38
CA TRP A 213 50.81 -8.72 -40.72
C TRP A 213 52.07 -9.51 -41.08
N LEU A 214 53.02 -8.84 -41.66
CA LEU A 214 54.32 -9.42 -42.02
C LEU A 214 55.32 -9.04 -40.93
N ASP A 215 55.88 -10.03 -40.26
CA ASP A 215 56.88 -9.84 -39.22
C ASP A 215 58.14 -9.11 -39.67
N ALA A 216 59.00 -8.71 -38.72
CA ALA A 216 60.25 -8.05 -39.05
C ALA A 216 61.11 -8.89 -40.01
N PRO A 217 61.15 -10.23 -39.96
CA PRO A 217 61.78 -11.06 -40.95
C PRO A 217 60.97 -11.23 -42.29
N GLY A 218 59.79 -10.59 -42.36
CA GLY A 218 58.95 -10.56 -43.59
C GLY A 218 57.89 -11.72 -43.64
N ALA A 219 57.94 -12.68 -42.77
CA ALA A 219 57.01 -13.79 -42.80
C ALA A 219 55.60 -13.36 -42.32
N VAL A 220 54.54 -13.96 -42.90
CA VAL A 220 53.19 -13.80 -42.40
C VAL A 220 53.15 -14.24 -40.95
N HIS A 221 52.64 -13.35 -40.10
CA HIS A 221 52.39 -13.67 -38.69
C HIS A 221 51.07 -14.44 -38.54
N GLU A 222 51.08 -15.46 -37.72
CA GLU A 222 49.89 -16.20 -37.34
C GLU A 222 49.67 -16.14 -35.83
N GLY A 223 48.40 -15.99 -35.40
CA GLY A 223 48.05 -15.86 -34.02
C GLY A 223 47.93 -14.39 -33.56
N TRP A 224 48.22 -14.13 -32.30
CA TRP A 224 48.10 -12.81 -31.69
C TRP A 224 49.32 -11.93 -31.96
N ALA A 225 49.08 -10.74 -32.49
CA ALA A 225 50.10 -9.72 -32.74
C ALA A 225 49.80 -8.42 -31.99
N LEU A 226 50.75 -7.88 -31.23
CA LEU A 226 50.68 -6.55 -30.64
C LEU A 226 51.32 -5.53 -31.57
N VAL A 227 50.52 -4.71 -32.22
CA VAL A 227 50.99 -3.73 -33.20
C VAL A 227 50.50 -2.34 -32.83
N GLY A 228 51.41 -1.39 -32.65
CA GLY A 228 51.03 -0.01 -32.30
C GLY A 228 50.24 0.11 -31.00
N GLY A 229 50.40 -0.80 -30.03
CA GLY A 229 49.68 -0.81 -28.77
C GLY A 229 48.29 -1.45 -28.82
N SER A 230 47.86 -1.98 -29.97
CA SER A 230 46.61 -2.73 -30.13
C SER A 230 46.89 -4.19 -30.48
N TRP A 231 46.08 -5.09 -29.96
CA TRP A 231 46.12 -6.51 -30.30
C TRP A 231 45.28 -6.82 -31.53
N TYR A 232 45.83 -7.66 -32.38
CA TYR A 232 45.23 -8.16 -33.63
C TYR A 232 45.30 -9.69 -33.64
N TYR A 233 44.30 -10.34 -34.19
CA TYR A 233 44.32 -11.78 -34.39
C TYR A 233 44.45 -12.12 -35.90
N LEU A 234 45.58 -12.72 -36.24
CA LEU A 234 45.93 -13.20 -37.57
C LEU A 234 45.60 -14.69 -37.58
N ASP A 235 44.51 -15.09 -38.21
CA ASP A 235 43.94 -16.42 -38.04
C ASP A 235 44.81 -17.50 -38.69
N PRO A 236 45.39 -18.42 -37.87
CA PRO A 236 46.19 -19.52 -38.42
C PRO A 236 45.39 -20.45 -39.32
N ALA A 237 44.06 -20.61 -39.08
CA ALA A 237 43.21 -21.45 -39.91
C ALA A 237 42.90 -20.83 -41.28
N ASP A 238 43.14 -19.51 -41.43
CA ASP A 238 42.94 -18.77 -42.68
C ASP A 238 44.29 -18.19 -43.17
N GLY A 239 45.38 -18.87 -42.82
CA GLY A 239 46.76 -18.50 -43.30
C GLY A 239 47.21 -17.13 -42.87
N GLY A 240 46.86 -16.66 -41.70
CA GLY A 240 47.28 -15.39 -41.11
C GLY A 240 46.44 -14.19 -41.54
N VAL A 241 45.21 -14.36 -42.03
CA VAL A 241 44.30 -13.25 -42.34
C VAL A 241 43.82 -12.59 -41.06
N MET A 242 43.87 -11.28 -41.01
CA MET A 242 43.39 -10.49 -39.86
C MET A 242 41.91 -10.64 -39.67
N ARG A 243 41.50 -10.99 -38.45
CA ARG A 243 40.08 -11.09 -38.06
C ARG A 243 39.51 -9.75 -37.63
N THR A 244 38.29 -9.47 -38.10
CA THR A 244 37.44 -8.35 -37.70
C THR A 244 36.10 -8.89 -37.19
N GLY A 245 35.32 -8.08 -36.49
CA GLY A 245 34.03 -8.52 -35.95
C GLY A 245 34.21 -9.55 -34.83
N ARG A 246 33.27 -10.52 -34.70
CA ARG A 246 33.32 -11.55 -33.69
C ARG A 246 33.95 -12.84 -34.22
N TYR A 247 34.91 -13.37 -33.53
CA TYR A 247 35.60 -14.59 -33.87
C TYR A 247 36.01 -15.38 -32.62
N ARG A 248 36.34 -16.66 -32.83
CA ARG A 248 36.84 -17.53 -31.77
C ARG A 248 38.35 -17.76 -31.96
N ALA A 249 39.11 -17.53 -30.90
CA ALA A 249 40.52 -17.86 -30.86
C ALA A 249 40.77 -18.76 -29.64
N GLY A 250 41.22 -20.00 -29.90
CA GLY A 250 41.27 -21.03 -28.85
C GLY A 250 39.89 -21.33 -28.26
N ASN A 251 39.77 -21.25 -26.93
CA ASN A 251 38.53 -21.55 -26.23
C ASN A 251 37.66 -20.32 -25.91
N ALA A 252 38.05 -19.10 -26.33
CA ALA A 252 37.36 -17.86 -26.03
C ALA A 252 36.86 -17.15 -27.28
N TRP A 253 35.79 -16.38 -27.11
CA TRP A 253 35.29 -15.45 -28.09
C TRP A 253 35.93 -14.07 -27.92
N TYR A 254 36.13 -13.36 -29.02
CA TYR A 254 36.69 -12.02 -29.12
C TYR A 254 35.89 -11.16 -30.08
N VAL A 255 35.99 -9.84 -29.94
CA VAL A 255 35.48 -8.88 -30.89
C VAL A 255 36.62 -7.91 -31.26
N SER A 256 36.80 -7.73 -32.53
CA SER A 256 37.70 -6.69 -33.08
C SER A 256 36.92 -5.65 -33.87
N ALA A 257 37.38 -4.41 -33.79
CA ALA A 257 36.88 -3.30 -34.58
C ALA A 257 37.04 -3.57 -36.10
N PRO A 258 36.39 -2.80 -36.98
CA PRO A 258 36.62 -2.86 -38.42
C PRO A 258 38.10 -2.65 -38.83
N SER A 259 38.86 -1.99 -37.97
CA SER A 259 40.33 -1.82 -38.15
C SER A 259 41.13 -3.09 -37.81
N GLY A 260 40.49 -4.13 -37.30
CA GLY A 260 41.12 -5.35 -36.76
C GLY A 260 41.58 -5.23 -35.29
N ALA A 261 41.63 -4.04 -34.74
CA ALA A 261 42.05 -3.83 -33.35
C ALA A 261 41.06 -4.50 -32.38
N MET A 262 41.54 -5.43 -31.52
CA MET A 262 40.76 -6.16 -30.56
C MET A 262 40.26 -5.23 -29.44
N TYR A 263 38.96 -5.33 -29.08
CA TYR A 263 38.43 -4.70 -27.89
C TYR A 263 38.91 -5.44 -26.62
N ALA A 264 39.31 -4.69 -25.64
CA ALA A 264 39.74 -5.21 -24.36
C ALA A 264 39.32 -4.27 -23.21
N ASN A 265 39.08 -4.85 -22.01
CA ASN A 265 38.80 -4.13 -20.80
C ASN A 265 37.60 -3.15 -20.92
N GLY A 266 36.52 -3.56 -21.59
CA GLY A 266 35.36 -2.70 -21.75
C GLY A 266 34.36 -3.19 -22.79
N TRP A 267 33.44 -2.30 -23.12
CA TRP A 267 32.35 -2.58 -24.05
C TRP A 267 32.89 -2.68 -25.51
N ALA A 268 32.43 -3.71 -26.20
CA ALA A 268 32.78 -4.04 -27.58
C ALA A 268 31.50 -4.03 -28.43
N PRO A 269 31.25 -2.96 -29.20
CA PRO A 269 30.10 -2.87 -30.10
C PRO A 269 30.33 -3.70 -31.37
N LEU A 270 29.27 -4.38 -31.84
CA LEU A 270 29.25 -5.09 -33.11
C LEU A 270 27.90 -4.93 -33.80
N GLY A 271 27.76 -3.98 -34.70
CA GLY A 271 26.48 -3.60 -35.28
C GLY A 271 25.54 -3.06 -34.20
N ALA A 272 24.37 -3.68 -34.01
CA ALA A 272 23.42 -3.35 -32.95
C ALA A 272 23.72 -4.10 -31.62
N ASP A 273 24.63 -5.05 -31.65
CA ASP A 273 24.92 -5.92 -30.51
C ASP A 273 26.08 -5.37 -29.67
N TRP A 274 26.03 -5.61 -28.38
CA TRP A 274 27.06 -5.23 -27.43
C TRP A 274 27.62 -6.45 -26.73
N TYR A 275 28.91 -6.44 -26.51
CA TYR A 275 29.65 -7.44 -25.75
C TYR A 275 30.54 -6.75 -24.72
N TYR A 276 31.00 -7.47 -23.73
CA TYR A 276 31.99 -6.93 -22.78
C TYR A 276 33.26 -7.78 -22.78
N ALA A 277 34.35 -7.17 -23.15
CA ALA A 277 35.67 -7.80 -23.22
C ALA A 277 36.42 -7.66 -21.90
N SER A 278 36.99 -8.74 -21.41
CA SER A 278 37.91 -8.75 -20.27
C SER A 278 39.21 -7.99 -20.59
N ALA A 279 40.09 -7.84 -19.62
CA ALA A 279 41.41 -7.26 -19.81
C ALA A 279 42.26 -8.04 -20.86
N SER A 280 42.03 -9.33 -21.01
CA SER A 280 42.66 -10.16 -22.05
C SER A 280 41.97 -10.09 -23.42
N GLY A 281 40.86 -9.33 -23.52
CA GLY A 281 40.04 -9.27 -24.73
C GLY A 281 38.98 -10.38 -24.82
N ALA A 282 39.10 -11.45 -24.08
CA ALA A 282 38.10 -12.53 -24.08
C ALA A 282 36.75 -12.01 -23.62
N LEU A 283 35.66 -12.32 -24.35
CA LEU A 283 34.33 -11.93 -24.02
C LEU A 283 33.87 -12.58 -22.71
N ARG A 284 33.21 -11.78 -21.88
CA ARG A 284 32.61 -12.23 -20.63
C ARG A 284 31.20 -12.74 -20.86
N THR A 285 30.73 -13.61 -19.98
CA THR A 285 29.35 -14.09 -19.89
C THR A 285 28.83 -13.90 -18.47
N GLY A 286 27.50 -13.90 -18.27
CA GLY A 286 26.84 -13.66 -17.01
C GLY A 286 26.85 -12.19 -16.61
N TRP A 287 26.63 -11.89 -15.33
CA TRP A 287 26.52 -10.53 -14.84
C TRP A 287 27.86 -9.78 -14.84
N VAL A 288 27.84 -8.52 -15.29
CA VAL A 288 28.96 -7.59 -15.23
C VAL A 288 28.48 -6.24 -14.70
N TYR A 289 29.25 -5.65 -13.78
CA TYR A 289 28.97 -4.32 -13.23
C TYR A 289 29.90 -3.27 -13.85
N THR A 290 29.30 -2.23 -14.45
CA THR A 290 30.04 -1.10 -15.04
C THR A 290 29.33 0.23 -14.78
N GLY A 291 28.94 0.46 -13.49
CA GLY A 291 28.07 1.57 -13.09
C GLY A 291 26.61 1.16 -12.97
N SER A 292 26.18 0.15 -13.74
CA SER A 292 24.95 -0.63 -13.61
C SER A 292 25.29 -2.10 -13.85
N TRP A 293 24.37 -3.01 -13.50
CA TRP A 293 24.48 -4.42 -13.81
C TRP A 293 23.97 -4.69 -15.22
N TYR A 294 24.70 -5.49 -15.98
CA TYR A 294 24.36 -5.93 -17.33
C TYR A 294 24.52 -7.44 -17.41
N TYR A 295 23.66 -8.09 -18.17
CA TYR A 295 23.75 -9.54 -18.37
C TYR A 295 24.28 -9.87 -19.76
N LEU A 296 25.38 -10.61 -19.81
CA LEU A 296 26.03 -11.11 -21.00
C LEU A 296 25.57 -12.56 -21.19
N ASP A 297 24.66 -12.80 -22.12
CA ASP A 297 23.99 -14.09 -22.30
C ASP A 297 24.99 -15.20 -22.69
N PRO A 298 25.19 -16.22 -21.83
CA PRO A 298 26.06 -17.34 -22.17
C PRO A 298 25.55 -18.16 -23.38
N ALA A 299 24.23 -18.21 -23.60
CA ALA A 299 23.64 -18.93 -24.72
C ALA A 299 23.82 -18.17 -26.05
N ALA A 300 24.04 -16.85 -25.99
CA ALA A 300 24.33 -15.98 -27.14
C ALA A 300 25.80 -15.60 -27.17
N ASP A 301 26.70 -16.43 -26.65
CA ASP A 301 28.16 -16.24 -26.66
C ASP A 301 28.62 -14.89 -26.10
N GLY A 302 27.94 -14.42 -25.03
CA GLY A 302 28.28 -13.18 -24.35
C GLY A 302 27.68 -11.91 -24.95
N LYS A 303 26.65 -12.00 -25.79
CA LYS A 303 25.87 -10.86 -26.23
C LYS A 303 25.10 -10.26 -25.04
N MET A 304 25.10 -8.95 -24.89
CA MET A 304 24.36 -8.24 -23.88
C MET A 304 22.84 -8.41 -24.10
N ALA A 305 22.15 -8.88 -23.07
CA ALA A 305 20.69 -8.90 -23.06
C ALA A 305 20.15 -7.46 -22.96
N SER A 306 19.07 -7.16 -23.69
CA SER A 306 18.40 -5.86 -23.66
C SER A 306 16.90 -6.04 -23.88
N ASP A 307 16.07 -5.26 -23.16
CA ASP A 307 14.60 -5.33 -23.19
C ASP A 307 14.11 -6.77 -23.01
N ALA A 308 14.61 -7.44 -21.97
CA ALA A 308 14.44 -8.88 -21.81
C ALA A 308 14.43 -9.33 -20.35
N TRP A 309 13.70 -10.41 -20.13
CA TRP A 309 13.80 -11.20 -18.90
C TRP A 309 15.04 -12.09 -18.92
N VAL A 310 15.71 -12.16 -17.78
CA VAL A 310 16.89 -13.00 -17.56
C VAL A 310 16.61 -13.95 -16.38
N ASP A 311 16.77 -15.24 -16.63
CA ASP A 311 16.74 -16.27 -15.59
C ASP A 311 18.18 -16.67 -15.25
N ASP A 312 18.60 -16.38 -14.03
CA ASP A 312 19.93 -16.74 -13.54
C ASP A 312 19.86 -17.29 -12.11
N ALA A 313 20.49 -18.42 -11.90
CA ALA A 313 20.55 -19.11 -10.60
C ALA A 313 19.17 -19.30 -9.92
N GLY A 314 18.10 -19.53 -10.69
CA GLY A 314 16.73 -19.72 -10.20
C GLY A 314 16.02 -18.43 -9.79
N LYS A 315 16.59 -17.27 -10.10
CA LYS A 315 15.96 -15.96 -9.94
C LYS A 315 15.72 -15.30 -11.28
N LYS A 316 14.67 -14.52 -11.33
CA LYS A 316 14.26 -13.78 -12.52
C LYS A 316 14.59 -12.31 -12.40
N TYR A 317 15.16 -11.71 -13.44
CA TYR A 317 15.58 -10.31 -13.51
C TYR A 317 15.04 -9.69 -14.78
N TYR A 318 14.91 -8.38 -14.83
CA TYR A 318 14.65 -7.67 -16.06
C TYR A 318 15.77 -6.69 -16.38
N VAL A 319 16.19 -6.69 -17.64
CA VAL A 319 17.13 -5.71 -18.18
C VAL A 319 16.43 -4.81 -19.19
N ALA A 320 16.57 -3.49 -19.01
CA ALA A 320 15.96 -2.49 -19.86
C ALA A 320 16.51 -2.51 -21.30
N ALA A 321 15.94 -1.73 -22.19
CA ALA A 321 16.42 -1.55 -23.56
C ALA A 321 17.89 -1.05 -23.64
N SER A 322 18.37 -0.38 -22.59
CA SER A 322 19.78 -0.01 -22.43
C SER A 322 20.70 -1.18 -22.05
N GLY A 323 20.14 -2.34 -21.75
CA GLY A 323 20.83 -3.49 -21.17
C GLY A 323 21.03 -3.41 -19.67
N ALA A 324 20.77 -2.26 -19.04
CA ALA A 324 20.91 -2.10 -17.59
C ALA A 324 19.81 -2.87 -16.83
N MET A 325 20.20 -3.59 -15.75
CA MET A 325 19.28 -4.27 -14.86
C MET A 325 18.36 -3.26 -14.18
N GLU A 326 17.06 -3.54 -14.17
CA GLU A 326 16.07 -2.73 -13.47
C GLU A 326 15.91 -3.13 -12.01
N THR A 327 15.42 -2.19 -11.21
CA THR A 327 14.98 -2.37 -9.82
C THR A 327 13.70 -1.56 -9.59
N GLY A 328 12.89 -1.96 -8.61
CA GLY A 328 11.64 -1.28 -8.33
C GLY A 328 10.46 -1.85 -9.15
N TRP A 329 9.44 -1.03 -9.41
CA TRP A 329 8.26 -1.47 -10.16
C TRP A 329 8.56 -1.61 -11.65
N HIS A 330 8.31 -2.81 -12.18
CA HIS A 330 8.37 -3.13 -13.61
C HIS A 330 7.00 -3.51 -14.13
N LYS A 331 6.57 -2.89 -15.24
CA LYS A 331 5.32 -3.22 -15.93
C LYS A 331 5.61 -4.09 -17.15
N ASP A 332 5.12 -5.33 -17.12
CA ASP A 332 5.30 -6.30 -18.21
C ASP A 332 4.01 -6.48 -19.04
N GLY A 333 3.56 -5.39 -19.64
CA GLY A 333 2.41 -5.40 -20.55
C GLY A 333 1.05 -5.59 -19.89
N VAL A 334 0.14 -6.29 -20.57
CA VAL A 334 -1.25 -6.52 -20.16
C VAL A 334 -1.60 -8.00 -20.34
N ARG A 335 -2.21 -8.62 -19.32
CA ARG A 335 -2.74 -9.97 -19.34
C ARG A 335 -4.19 -9.96 -18.87
N ASP A 336 -5.10 -10.54 -19.65
CA ASP A 336 -6.54 -10.57 -19.37
C ASP A 336 -7.16 -9.19 -19.10
N GLY A 337 -6.71 -8.16 -19.84
CA GLY A 337 -7.17 -6.79 -19.71
C GLY A 337 -6.67 -6.03 -18.47
N ARG A 338 -5.68 -6.59 -17.76
CA ARG A 338 -5.06 -5.99 -16.59
C ARG A 338 -3.56 -5.82 -16.78
N ASP A 339 -3.02 -4.72 -16.28
CA ASP A 339 -1.59 -4.49 -16.26
C ASP A 339 -0.90 -5.54 -15.40
N VAL A 340 0.19 -6.12 -15.94
CA VAL A 340 1.04 -7.06 -15.21
C VAL A 340 2.20 -6.29 -14.61
N TRP A 341 2.32 -6.34 -13.29
CA TRP A 341 3.35 -5.63 -12.54
C TRP A 341 4.19 -6.59 -11.73
N TYR A 342 5.48 -6.33 -11.66
CA TYR A 342 6.45 -7.00 -10.81
C TYR A 342 7.15 -5.99 -9.92
N TRP A 343 7.61 -6.43 -8.78
CA TRP A 343 8.53 -5.70 -7.93
C TRP A 343 9.91 -6.35 -7.99
N LEU A 344 10.87 -5.62 -8.55
CA LEU A 344 12.28 -6.01 -8.61
C LEU A 344 12.95 -5.46 -7.35
N ASP A 345 13.49 -6.33 -6.53
CA ASP A 345 14.13 -5.94 -5.27
C ASP A 345 15.45 -5.16 -5.50
N ALA A 346 16.12 -4.76 -4.44
CA ALA A 346 17.38 -4.03 -4.54
C ALA A 346 18.51 -4.83 -5.24
N SER A 347 18.39 -6.15 -5.33
CA SER A 347 19.30 -7.00 -6.09
C SER A 347 18.90 -7.12 -7.57
N GLY A 348 17.76 -6.54 -7.98
CA GLY A 348 17.15 -6.66 -9.30
C GLY A 348 16.32 -7.92 -9.50
N ALA A 349 16.26 -8.81 -8.51
CA ALA A 349 15.49 -10.04 -8.62
C ALA A 349 13.99 -9.77 -8.42
N VAL A 350 13.13 -10.51 -9.14
CA VAL A 350 11.68 -10.51 -8.89
C VAL A 350 11.44 -10.92 -7.45
N HIS A 351 10.73 -10.06 -6.71
CA HIS A 351 10.29 -10.34 -5.36
C HIS A 351 9.02 -11.18 -5.37
N GLU A 352 8.93 -12.16 -4.50
CA GLU A 352 7.75 -13.01 -4.31
C GLU A 352 7.26 -12.89 -2.86
N GLY A 353 5.94 -12.95 -2.68
CA GLY A 353 5.29 -12.81 -1.38
C GLY A 353 4.95 -11.36 -1.03
N TRP A 354 4.95 -11.04 0.24
CA TRP A 354 4.60 -9.72 0.74
C TRP A 354 5.76 -8.72 0.62
N ALA A 355 5.48 -7.54 0.05
CA ALA A 355 6.43 -6.44 -0.06
C ALA A 355 5.85 -5.15 0.53
N LEU A 356 6.60 -4.48 1.39
CA LEU A 356 6.27 -3.15 1.88
C LEU A 356 7.00 -2.11 1.03
N VAL A 357 6.26 -1.39 0.18
CA VAL A 357 6.81 -0.41 -0.76
C VAL A 357 6.12 0.93 -0.58
N GLY A 358 6.88 1.98 -0.30
CA GLY A 358 6.32 3.32 -0.11
C GLY A 358 5.27 3.42 1.01
N GLY A 359 5.37 2.57 2.05
CA GLY A 359 4.42 2.55 3.16
C GLY A 359 3.15 1.75 2.92
N SER A 360 2.98 1.12 1.76
CA SER A 360 1.86 0.23 1.44
C SER A 360 2.32 -1.20 1.24
N TRP A 361 1.50 -2.16 1.65
CA TRP A 361 1.75 -3.58 1.42
C TRP A 361 1.22 -4.02 0.07
N TYR A 362 2.00 -4.84 -0.62
CA TYR A 362 1.67 -5.47 -1.89
C TYR A 362 1.89 -6.96 -1.81
N TYR A 363 1.09 -7.74 -2.52
CA TYR A 363 1.30 -9.18 -2.62
C TYR A 363 1.72 -9.55 -4.05
N LEU A 364 2.95 -10.05 -4.16
CA LEU A 364 3.59 -10.53 -5.37
C LEU A 364 3.44 -12.06 -5.35
N ASP A 365 2.53 -12.58 -6.17
CA ASP A 365 2.08 -13.97 -6.05
C ASP A 365 3.17 -14.98 -6.45
N PRO A 366 3.70 -15.77 -5.51
CA PRO A 366 4.71 -16.78 -5.83
C PRO A 366 4.20 -17.86 -6.80
N THR A 367 2.90 -18.12 -6.83
CA THR A 367 2.31 -19.13 -7.74
C THR A 367 2.16 -18.61 -9.17
N ASP A 368 2.31 -17.31 -9.37
CA ASP A 368 2.26 -16.62 -10.67
C ASP A 368 3.59 -15.89 -10.94
N GLY A 369 4.69 -16.40 -10.38
CA GLY A 369 6.06 -15.91 -10.62
C GLY A 369 6.28 -14.46 -10.17
N GLY A 370 5.64 -14.03 -9.08
CA GLY A 370 5.83 -12.70 -8.52
C GLY A 370 4.96 -11.60 -9.14
N VAL A 371 3.88 -11.95 -9.85
CA VAL A 371 2.93 -10.96 -10.38
C VAL A 371 2.15 -10.33 -9.24
N MET A 372 2.05 -8.99 -9.24
CA MET A 372 1.30 -8.22 -8.25
C MET A 372 -0.20 -8.53 -8.30
N ARG A 373 -0.78 -8.86 -7.15
CA ARG A 373 -2.23 -9.11 -7.03
C ARG A 373 -3.02 -7.83 -6.78
N THR A 374 -4.16 -7.73 -7.46
CA THR A 374 -5.18 -6.70 -7.28
C THR A 374 -6.54 -7.36 -7.03
N GLY A 375 -7.51 -6.60 -6.46
CA GLY A 375 -8.82 -7.15 -6.13
C GLY A 375 -8.75 -8.11 -4.95
N ARG A 376 -9.63 -9.14 -4.92
CA ARG A 376 -9.66 -10.13 -3.85
C ARG A 376 -8.82 -11.35 -4.20
N TYR A 377 -7.94 -11.75 -3.32
CA TYR A 377 -7.07 -12.92 -3.47
C TYR A 377 -6.82 -13.60 -2.12
N ARG A 378 -6.30 -14.81 -2.18
CA ARG A 378 -5.90 -15.58 -1.01
C ARG A 378 -4.38 -15.63 -0.93
N ALA A 379 -3.83 -15.29 0.24
CA ALA A 379 -2.42 -15.47 0.55
C ALA A 379 -2.31 -16.30 1.83
N GLY A 380 -1.68 -17.46 1.74
CA GLY A 380 -1.70 -18.43 2.82
C GLY A 380 -3.13 -18.88 3.19
N ASN A 381 -3.49 -18.75 4.46
CA ASN A 381 -4.79 -19.16 4.99
C ASN A 381 -5.84 -18.02 5.03
N ALA A 382 -5.49 -16.78 4.68
CA ALA A 382 -6.38 -15.63 4.77
C ALA A 382 -6.74 -15.04 3.40
N TRP A 383 -7.88 -14.37 3.34
CA TRP A 383 -8.31 -13.57 2.21
C TRP A 383 -7.90 -12.11 2.40
N TYR A 384 -7.57 -11.44 1.31
CA TYR A 384 -7.16 -10.04 1.25
C TYR A 384 -7.85 -9.32 0.09
N VAL A 385 -7.91 -8.02 0.17
CA VAL A 385 -8.33 -7.14 -0.93
C VAL A 385 -7.25 -6.07 -1.14
N SER A 386 -6.82 -5.93 -2.39
CA SER A 386 -5.96 -4.82 -2.81
C SER A 386 -6.70 -3.91 -3.78
N ALA A 387 -6.38 -2.64 -3.71
CA ALA A 387 -6.83 -1.62 -4.65
C ALA A 387 -6.36 -1.92 -6.09
N PRO A 388 -6.90 -1.26 -7.12
CA PRO A 388 -6.38 -1.37 -8.48
C PRO A 388 -4.90 -1.03 -8.63
N SER A 389 -4.36 -0.22 -7.72
CA SER A 389 -2.92 0.09 -7.62
C SER A 389 -2.08 -1.07 -7.06
N GLY A 390 -2.70 -2.15 -6.59
CA GLY A 390 -2.05 -3.26 -5.89
C GLY A 390 -1.89 -3.04 -4.38
N ALA A 391 -2.05 -1.81 -3.87
CA ALA A 391 -1.94 -1.53 -2.44
C ALA A 391 -3.01 -2.27 -1.64
N MET A 392 -2.61 -3.07 -0.65
CA MET A 392 -3.50 -3.84 0.20
C MET A 392 -4.30 -2.93 1.14
N TYR A 393 -5.61 -3.17 1.25
CA TYR A 393 -6.42 -2.55 2.29
C TYR A 393 -6.13 -3.19 3.65
N ALA A 394 -5.97 -2.35 4.68
CA ALA A 394 -5.78 -2.78 6.06
C ALA A 394 -6.49 -1.83 7.03
N ASN A 395 -6.87 -2.34 8.20
CA ASN A 395 -7.44 -1.58 9.30
C ASN A 395 -8.68 -0.77 8.91
N GLY A 396 -9.61 -1.38 8.15
CA GLY A 396 -10.83 -0.67 7.75
C GLY A 396 -11.58 -1.29 6.58
N TRP A 397 -12.49 -0.51 6.03
CA TRP A 397 -13.33 -0.92 4.92
C TRP A 397 -12.56 -1.03 3.60
N ALA A 398 -12.77 -2.13 2.88
CA ALA A 398 -12.13 -2.45 1.61
C ALA A 398 -13.20 -2.63 0.52
N PRO A 399 -13.40 -1.63 -0.36
CA PRO A 399 -14.36 -1.73 -1.46
C PRO A 399 -13.80 -2.54 -2.64
N LEU A 400 -14.66 -3.36 -3.25
CA LEU A 400 -14.34 -4.08 -4.49
C LEU A 400 -15.58 -4.19 -5.38
N GLY A 401 -15.71 -3.30 -6.38
CA GLY A 401 -16.92 -3.17 -7.16
C GLY A 401 -18.09 -2.67 -6.30
N SER A 402 -19.19 -3.44 -6.27
CA SER A 402 -20.35 -3.20 -5.38
C SER A 402 -20.15 -3.77 -3.98
N ASP A 403 -19.18 -4.64 -3.79
CA ASP A 403 -18.98 -5.40 -2.56
C ASP A 403 -18.10 -4.65 -1.56
N TRP A 404 -18.40 -4.80 -0.31
CA TRP A 404 -17.64 -4.25 0.78
C TRP A 404 -17.11 -5.36 1.69
N TYR A 405 -15.86 -5.22 2.09
CA TYR A 405 -15.17 -6.09 3.03
C TYR A 405 -14.62 -5.27 4.18
N TYR A 406 -14.28 -5.91 5.26
CA TYR A 406 -13.57 -5.27 6.37
C TYR A 406 -12.24 -5.95 6.61
N ALA A 407 -11.14 -5.20 6.46
CA ALA A 407 -9.79 -5.69 6.63
C ALA A 407 -9.29 -5.39 8.05
N SER A 408 -8.70 -6.39 8.70
CA SER A 408 -8.03 -6.24 9.99
C SER A 408 -6.77 -5.37 9.87
N ALA A 409 -6.10 -5.11 10.97
CA ALA A 409 -4.82 -4.40 10.98
C ALA A 409 -3.73 -5.11 10.16
N SER A 410 -3.79 -6.45 10.04
CA SER A 410 -2.89 -7.23 9.18
C SER A 410 -3.32 -7.27 7.71
N GLY A 411 -4.45 -6.66 7.34
CA GLY A 411 -5.06 -6.73 6.02
C GLY A 411 -5.92 -7.96 5.77
N ALA A 412 -5.87 -8.97 6.63
CA ALA A 412 -6.72 -10.15 6.51
C ALA A 412 -8.20 -9.76 6.63
N LEU A 413 -9.05 -10.26 5.73
CA LEU A 413 -10.48 -9.97 5.75
C LEU A 413 -11.13 -10.59 6.98
N ALA A 414 -11.89 -9.78 7.71
CA ALA A 414 -12.73 -10.20 8.80
C ALA A 414 -13.90 -11.07 8.29
N SER A 415 -14.43 -11.92 9.15
CA SER A 415 -15.54 -12.84 8.88
C SER A 415 -16.52 -12.81 10.04
N GLY A 416 -17.82 -12.80 9.78
CA GLY A 416 -18.83 -12.71 10.80
C GLY A 416 -19.07 -11.28 11.29
N TRP A 417 -19.39 -11.11 12.57
CA TRP A 417 -19.74 -9.83 13.16
C TRP A 417 -18.52 -8.92 13.34
N VAL A 418 -18.66 -7.64 12.97
CA VAL A 418 -17.68 -6.57 13.22
C VAL A 418 -18.40 -5.31 13.69
N CYS A 419 -17.74 -4.49 14.52
CA CYS A 419 -18.34 -3.28 15.11
C CYS A 419 -17.40 -2.05 15.00
N PRO A 420 -17.03 -1.60 13.80
CA PRO A 420 -16.26 -0.39 13.64
C PRO A 420 -17.08 0.85 14.04
N GLY A 421 -16.49 1.69 14.92
CA GLY A 421 -17.15 2.93 15.34
C GLY A 421 -18.45 2.74 16.10
N GLY A 422 -18.66 1.59 16.78
CA GLY A 422 -19.87 1.31 17.55
C GLY A 422 -21.08 0.85 16.73
N THR A 423 -20.93 0.69 15.41
CA THR A 423 -22.00 0.19 14.53
C THR A 423 -21.70 -1.24 14.12
N TRP A 424 -22.67 -2.13 14.27
CA TRP A 424 -22.54 -3.53 13.91
C TRP A 424 -22.80 -3.80 12.44
N TYR A 425 -21.96 -4.65 11.83
CA TYR A 425 -22.03 -5.15 10.46
C TYR A 425 -21.76 -6.65 10.45
N TYR A 426 -22.19 -7.33 9.40
CA TYR A 426 -21.93 -8.76 9.24
C TYR A 426 -21.24 -9.06 7.89
N LEU A 427 -20.06 -9.66 7.96
CA LEU A 427 -19.28 -10.12 6.84
C LEU A 427 -19.62 -11.60 6.60
N ASN A 428 -20.36 -11.90 5.54
CA ASN A 428 -20.96 -13.22 5.33
C ASN A 428 -19.92 -14.29 4.99
N PRO A 429 -19.61 -15.24 5.90
CA PRO A 429 -18.63 -16.29 5.62
C PRO A 429 -19.02 -17.21 4.46
N LYS A 430 -20.32 -17.36 4.22
CA LYS A 430 -20.86 -18.21 3.16
C LYS A 430 -20.71 -17.58 1.78
N ASP A 431 -20.60 -16.26 1.73
CA ASP A 431 -20.42 -15.46 0.52
C ASP A 431 -19.05 -14.74 0.51
N GLY A 432 -18.04 -15.44 0.96
CA GLY A 432 -16.66 -14.98 0.89
C GLY A 432 -16.37 -13.72 1.68
N ASN A 433 -17.07 -13.49 2.77
CA ASN A 433 -16.93 -12.33 3.69
C ASN A 433 -17.39 -11.00 3.08
N VAL A 434 -18.33 -11.00 2.15
CA VAL A 434 -18.99 -9.79 1.67
C VAL A 434 -19.91 -9.26 2.78
N MET A 435 -19.95 -7.94 2.96
CA MET A 435 -20.83 -7.28 3.91
C MET A 435 -22.30 -7.44 3.50
N LEU A 436 -23.16 -7.86 4.42
CA LEU A 436 -24.61 -7.87 4.19
C LEU A 436 -25.17 -6.44 4.20
N TYR A 437 -26.08 -6.15 3.26
CA TYR A 437 -26.80 -4.89 3.18
C TYR A 437 -28.18 -5.09 2.53
N ASP A 438 -29.14 -4.20 2.79
CA ASP A 438 -30.51 -4.21 2.25
C ASP A 438 -31.22 -5.59 2.37
N CYS A 439 -30.96 -6.33 3.46
CA CYS A 439 -31.50 -7.66 3.62
C CYS A 439 -31.91 -7.97 5.06
N ILE A 440 -32.70 -9.06 5.18
CA ILE A 440 -32.93 -9.73 6.46
C ILE A 440 -32.34 -11.12 6.35
N GLU A 441 -31.39 -11.44 7.24
CA GLU A 441 -30.66 -12.70 7.20
C GLU A 441 -30.80 -13.46 8.54
N THR A 442 -30.75 -14.80 8.48
CA THR A 442 -30.73 -15.67 9.64
C THR A 442 -29.30 -16.07 9.96
N ILE A 443 -28.79 -15.60 11.08
CA ILE A 443 -27.43 -15.82 11.54
C ILE A 443 -27.53 -16.56 12.89
N ASP A 444 -26.94 -17.75 12.97
CA ASP A 444 -26.94 -18.61 14.15
C ASP A 444 -28.32 -18.89 14.75
N GLY A 445 -29.35 -18.91 13.89
CA GLY A 445 -30.73 -19.19 14.26
C GLY A 445 -31.59 -17.97 14.63
N ASP A 446 -31.00 -16.79 14.72
CA ASP A 446 -31.68 -15.52 14.96
C ASP A 446 -31.75 -14.67 13.68
N ARG A 447 -32.79 -13.87 13.53
CA ARG A 447 -32.96 -12.98 12.38
C ARG A 447 -32.41 -11.58 12.68
N TYR A 448 -31.73 -11.01 11.69
CA TYR A 448 -31.20 -9.65 11.73
C TYR A 448 -31.55 -8.92 10.44
N SER A 449 -31.62 -7.60 10.51
CA SER A 449 -31.86 -6.75 9.33
C SER A 449 -30.71 -5.76 9.17
N PHE A 450 -30.31 -5.56 7.92
CA PHE A 450 -29.21 -4.67 7.56
C PHE A 450 -29.70 -3.56 6.64
N ALA A 451 -29.30 -2.34 6.94
CA ALA A 451 -29.61 -1.15 6.13
C ALA A 451 -28.82 -1.17 4.81
N HIS A 452 -29.14 -0.23 3.91
CA HIS A 452 -28.38 0.00 2.67
C HIS A 452 -26.89 0.27 2.92
N SER A 453 -26.55 0.89 4.05
CA SER A 453 -25.16 1.11 4.47
C SER A 453 -24.47 -0.14 5.02
N GLY A 454 -25.18 -1.27 5.12
CA GLY A 454 -24.72 -2.49 5.80
C GLY A 454 -24.89 -2.46 7.32
N ALA A 455 -25.25 -1.32 7.91
CA ALA A 455 -25.44 -1.20 9.37
C ALA A 455 -26.60 -2.08 9.84
N MET A 456 -26.37 -2.85 10.90
CA MET A 456 -27.42 -3.66 11.55
C MET A 456 -28.48 -2.75 12.16
N HIS A 457 -29.74 -3.01 11.89
CA HIS A 457 -30.86 -2.33 12.54
C HIS A 457 -30.99 -2.78 14.01
N ALA A 458 -31.14 -1.81 14.91
CA ALA A 458 -31.37 -2.05 16.33
C ALA A 458 -32.33 -1.03 16.91
N ASN A 459 -33.10 -1.41 17.95
CA ASN A 459 -34.11 -0.58 18.64
C ASN A 459 -35.14 0.04 17.68
N CYS A 460 -35.60 -0.71 16.69
CA CYS A 460 -36.56 -0.22 15.71
C CYS A 460 -37.50 -1.34 15.23
N GLN A 461 -38.62 -0.91 14.63
CA GLN A 461 -39.56 -1.79 14.00
C GLN A 461 -39.08 -2.21 12.63
N ILE A 462 -39.22 -3.50 12.29
CA ILE A 462 -38.80 -4.09 11.03
C ILE A 462 -40.00 -4.72 10.33
N ARG A 463 -40.21 -4.41 9.06
CA ARG A 463 -41.16 -5.13 8.22
C ARG A 463 -40.53 -6.46 7.80
N LEU A 464 -41.14 -7.55 8.15
CA LEU A 464 -40.77 -8.89 7.73
C LEU A 464 -41.55 -9.30 6.48
N GLU A 465 -41.28 -10.47 5.95
CA GLU A 465 -42.08 -11.10 4.87
C GLU A 465 -43.53 -11.34 5.36
N ASP A 466 -44.46 -11.48 4.44
CA ASP A 466 -45.88 -11.74 4.70
C ASP A 466 -46.56 -10.68 5.58
N ASP A 467 -46.12 -9.40 5.45
CA ASP A 467 -46.65 -8.29 6.22
C ASP A 467 -46.49 -8.46 7.78
N LYS A 468 -45.64 -9.35 8.21
CA LYS A 468 -45.29 -9.49 9.63
C LYS A 468 -44.49 -8.30 10.11
N CYS A 469 -44.81 -7.88 11.32
CA CYS A 469 -44.09 -6.83 12.02
C CYS A 469 -43.15 -7.45 13.04
N GLY A 470 -41.84 -7.16 12.89
CA GLY A 470 -40.83 -7.50 13.86
C GLY A 470 -40.31 -6.27 14.60
N TYR A 471 -39.64 -6.47 15.70
CA TYR A 471 -38.89 -5.45 16.42
C TYR A 471 -37.45 -5.94 16.60
N ALA A 472 -36.48 -5.16 16.13
CA ALA A 472 -35.08 -5.40 16.38
C ALA A 472 -34.71 -4.85 17.78
N ALA A 473 -34.31 -5.71 18.67
CA ALA A 473 -33.83 -5.32 20.00
C ALA A 473 -32.50 -4.52 19.91
N SER A 474 -31.99 -4.04 21.04
CA SER A 474 -30.65 -3.39 21.08
C SER A 474 -29.51 -4.28 20.56
N SER A 475 -29.64 -5.60 20.68
CA SER A 475 -28.74 -6.60 20.11
C SER A 475 -28.93 -6.83 18.61
N GLY A 476 -29.86 -6.14 17.93
CA GLY A 476 -30.26 -6.36 16.55
C GLY A 476 -31.14 -7.59 16.30
N ARG A 477 -31.29 -8.47 17.28
CA ARG A 477 -32.13 -9.67 17.18
C ARG A 477 -33.59 -9.30 16.96
N ILE A 478 -34.18 -9.81 15.87
CA ILE A 478 -35.57 -9.51 15.53
C ILE A 478 -36.51 -10.50 16.16
N THR A 479 -37.50 -9.97 16.93
CA THR A 479 -38.64 -10.72 17.43
C THR A 479 -39.89 -10.25 16.70
N GLN A 480 -40.68 -11.18 16.17
CA GLN A 480 -41.98 -10.83 15.62
C GLN A 480 -42.92 -10.34 16.74
N ILE A 481 -43.54 -9.17 16.55
CA ILE A 481 -44.45 -8.55 17.52
C ILE A 481 -45.90 -8.43 17.00
N GLY A 482 -46.12 -8.65 15.70
CA GLY A 482 -47.46 -8.50 15.12
C GLY A 482 -47.46 -8.59 13.59
N VAL A 483 -48.48 -7.99 13.00
CA VAL A 483 -48.65 -7.89 11.54
C VAL A 483 -49.03 -6.48 11.13
N PHE A 484 -48.62 -6.06 9.92
CA PHE A 484 -49.12 -4.83 9.31
C PHE A 484 -50.50 -5.07 8.69
N LYS A 485 -51.50 -4.26 9.10
CA LYS A 485 -52.85 -4.31 8.58
C LYS A 485 -53.35 -2.89 8.34
N ASN A 486 -53.72 -2.59 7.10
CA ASN A 486 -54.22 -1.26 6.68
C ASN A 486 -53.30 -0.08 7.08
N GLY A 487 -51.98 -0.29 6.99
CA GLY A 487 -50.98 0.74 7.34
C GLY A 487 -50.68 0.90 8.84
N SER A 488 -51.29 0.11 9.70
CA SER A 488 -51.06 0.09 11.14
C SER A 488 -50.57 -1.28 11.58
N VAL A 489 -49.89 -1.34 12.72
CA VAL A 489 -49.49 -2.61 13.36
C VAL A 489 -50.60 -3.14 14.26
N VAL A 490 -50.89 -4.42 14.10
CA VAL A 490 -51.71 -5.19 15.01
C VAL A 490 -50.78 -6.08 15.83
N LEU A 491 -50.65 -5.79 17.11
CA LEU A 491 -49.84 -6.58 18.05
C LEU A 491 -50.47 -7.97 18.24
N GLN A 492 -49.63 -9.00 18.23
CA GLN A 492 -50.07 -10.40 18.32
C GLN A 492 -49.22 -11.20 19.31
N ASP A 493 -49.83 -12.22 19.88
CA ASP A 493 -49.10 -13.26 20.63
C ASP A 493 -48.36 -14.22 19.66
N VAL A 494 -47.60 -15.15 20.22
CA VAL A 494 -46.84 -16.16 19.45
C VAL A 494 -47.73 -17.12 18.64
N LYS A 495 -49.04 -17.15 18.88
CA LYS A 495 -50.01 -17.95 18.13
C LYS A 495 -50.74 -17.15 17.04
N GLY A 496 -50.45 -15.84 16.93
CA GLY A 496 -51.05 -14.94 15.97
C GLY A 496 -52.40 -14.35 16.44
N ASN A 497 -52.78 -14.50 17.73
CA ASN A 497 -53.98 -13.86 18.26
C ASN A 497 -53.70 -12.40 18.59
N PRO A 498 -54.61 -11.45 18.24
CA PRO A 498 -54.48 -10.05 18.63
C PRO A 498 -54.36 -9.91 20.17
N LEU A 499 -53.41 -9.06 20.60
CA LEU A 499 -53.24 -8.73 21.99
C LEU A 499 -54.35 -7.78 22.47
N LYS A 500 -54.95 -8.07 23.59
CA LYS A 500 -56.02 -7.23 24.15
C LYS A 500 -55.47 -5.89 24.62
N ARG A 501 -56.37 -4.92 24.77
CA ARG A 501 -56.05 -3.60 25.29
C ARG A 501 -55.18 -3.65 26.54
N GLY A 502 -54.09 -2.88 26.53
CA GLY A 502 -53.16 -2.80 27.66
C GLY A 502 -51.70 -2.90 27.26
N TRP A 503 -50.85 -2.94 28.31
CA TRP A 503 -49.40 -3.02 28.18
C TRP A 503 -48.91 -4.43 27.88
N HIS A 504 -47.94 -4.56 26.96
CA HIS A 504 -47.35 -5.83 26.56
C HIS A 504 -45.84 -5.70 26.46
N ALA A 505 -45.12 -6.56 27.16
CA ALA A 505 -43.66 -6.64 27.01
C ALA A 505 -43.29 -7.55 25.83
N LEU A 506 -42.77 -7.00 24.75
CA LEU A 506 -42.40 -7.71 23.54
C LEU A 506 -40.96 -7.29 23.11
N ALA A 507 -40.13 -8.23 22.75
CA ALA A 507 -38.77 -7.94 22.28
C ALA A 507 -37.92 -7.06 23.24
N GLY A 508 -38.17 -7.17 24.56
CA GLY A 508 -37.47 -6.36 25.56
C GLY A 508 -37.93 -4.91 25.68
N LYS A 509 -39.04 -4.53 25.01
CA LYS A 509 -39.65 -3.20 25.07
C LYS A 509 -41.13 -3.32 25.49
N TRP A 510 -41.69 -2.22 25.99
CA TRP A 510 -43.11 -2.12 26.30
C TRP A 510 -43.86 -1.50 25.12
N PHE A 511 -44.96 -2.13 24.74
CA PHE A 511 -45.92 -1.69 23.75
C PHE A 511 -47.32 -1.61 24.35
N TYR A 512 -48.19 -0.84 23.76
CA TYR A 512 -49.57 -0.72 24.21
C TYR A 512 -50.57 -1.04 23.11
N SER A 513 -51.47 -1.98 23.34
CA SER A 513 -52.63 -2.20 22.50
C SER A 513 -53.72 -1.20 22.83
N ALA A 514 -54.17 -0.40 21.88
CA ALA A 514 -55.22 0.61 22.10
C ALA A 514 -56.61 0.00 22.26
N ASP A 515 -56.81 -1.23 21.77
CA ASP A 515 -58.08 -1.95 21.78
C ASP A 515 -57.86 -3.48 21.84
N ASP A 516 -58.98 -4.22 21.91
CA ASP A 516 -58.94 -5.70 21.93
C ASP A 516 -58.66 -6.34 20.58
N ALA A 517 -58.56 -5.54 19.50
CA ALA A 517 -58.15 -5.97 18.19
C ALA A 517 -56.61 -5.91 18.00
N GLY A 518 -55.86 -5.49 19.02
CA GLY A 518 -54.43 -5.44 19.05
C GLY A 518 -53.83 -4.18 18.34
N SER A 519 -54.63 -3.15 18.12
CA SER A 519 -54.14 -1.92 17.45
C SER A 519 -53.04 -1.28 18.28
N MET A 520 -51.82 -1.17 17.69
CA MET A 520 -50.65 -0.60 18.35
C MET A 520 -50.81 0.91 18.57
N LYS A 521 -50.59 1.37 19.79
CA LYS A 521 -50.63 2.78 20.16
C LYS A 521 -49.26 3.44 19.86
N THR A 522 -49.29 4.68 19.36
CA THR A 522 -48.13 5.57 19.23
C THR A 522 -48.48 6.94 19.80
N GLY A 523 -47.48 7.77 20.09
CA GLY A 523 -47.64 9.09 20.69
C GLY A 523 -48.09 9.05 22.14
N TRP A 524 -48.69 10.13 22.65
CA TRP A 524 -49.08 10.24 24.03
C TRP A 524 -50.17 9.25 24.42
N LEU A 525 -49.98 8.59 25.57
CA LEU A 525 -50.92 7.67 26.23
C LEU A 525 -51.10 8.10 27.69
N GLN A 526 -52.34 8.29 28.13
CA GLN A 526 -52.65 8.40 29.53
C GLN A 526 -53.18 7.05 30.02
N ASP A 527 -52.51 6.46 31.02
CA ASP A 527 -52.93 5.23 31.66
C ASP A 527 -52.66 5.29 33.15
N GLY A 528 -53.66 4.88 33.96
CA GLY A 528 -53.54 4.95 35.41
C GLY A 528 -53.26 6.34 36.01
N GLY A 529 -53.68 7.43 35.31
CA GLY A 529 -53.40 8.82 35.69
C GLY A 529 -51.98 9.31 35.35
N ARG A 530 -51.15 8.47 34.72
CA ARG A 530 -49.80 8.80 34.29
C ARG A 530 -49.75 8.97 32.79
N TRP A 531 -48.85 9.81 32.28
CA TRP A 531 -48.61 10.02 30.86
C TRP A 531 -47.34 9.31 30.41
N TYR A 532 -47.45 8.60 29.26
CA TYR A 532 -46.40 7.85 28.62
C TYR A 532 -46.27 8.29 27.16
N TRP A 533 -45.08 8.14 26.61
CA TRP A 533 -44.86 8.35 25.17
C TRP A 533 -44.51 7.03 24.49
N LEU A 534 -45.27 6.68 23.44
CA LEU A 534 -44.98 5.56 22.56
C LEU A 534 -44.39 6.14 21.30
N GLU A 535 -43.16 5.72 20.96
CA GLU A 535 -42.45 6.16 19.75
C GLU A 535 -43.24 5.80 18.47
N SER A 536 -42.79 6.27 17.32
CA SER A 536 -43.44 5.96 16.03
C SER A 536 -43.45 4.46 15.73
N ASP A 537 -42.50 3.72 16.26
CA ASP A 537 -42.41 2.26 16.20
C ASP A 537 -43.22 1.53 17.26
N GLY A 538 -43.96 2.24 18.10
CA GLY A 538 -44.81 1.73 19.16
C GLY A 538 -44.12 1.40 20.46
N ALA A 539 -42.77 1.45 20.53
CA ALA A 539 -42.06 1.18 21.76
C ALA A 539 -42.22 2.34 22.76
N MET A 540 -42.42 2.02 24.06
CA MET A 540 -42.47 3.03 25.12
C MET A 540 -41.08 3.66 25.28
N ALA A 541 -41.01 4.98 25.18
CA ALA A 541 -39.82 5.75 25.47
C ALA A 541 -39.50 5.70 26.98
N THR A 542 -38.25 5.58 27.34
CA THR A 542 -37.71 5.62 28.70
C THR A 542 -36.45 6.45 28.77
N SER A 543 -36.24 7.22 29.84
CA SER A 543 -35.09 8.11 30.03
C SER A 543 -34.79 8.94 28.76
N ALA A 544 -35.81 9.49 28.15
CA ALA A 544 -35.72 10.14 26.84
C ALA A 544 -36.51 11.45 26.75
N TRP A 545 -36.02 12.33 25.88
CA TRP A 545 -36.76 13.50 25.40
C TRP A 545 -37.67 13.11 24.25
N VAL A 546 -38.96 13.42 24.36
CA VAL A 546 -40.02 13.03 23.43
C VAL A 546 -40.79 14.22 22.88
N ASP A 547 -41.64 13.98 21.85
CA ASP A 547 -42.47 14.98 21.21
C ASP A 547 -41.66 16.23 20.73
N GLY A 548 -40.60 15.95 19.92
CA GLY A 548 -39.72 16.99 19.42
C GLY A 548 -38.81 17.65 20.45
N GLY A 549 -38.51 16.94 21.54
CA GLY A 549 -37.63 17.42 22.61
C GLY A 549 -38.32 18.32 23.64
N LYS A 550 -39.65 18.33 23.69
CA LYS A 550 -40.44 19.19 24.59
C LYS A 550 -40.68 18.59 25.97
N TYR A 551 -40.69 17.27 26.05
CA TYR A 551 -41.06 16.59 27.26
C TYR A 551 -40.09 15.49 27.59
N TYR A 552 -39.74 15.32 28.85
CA TYR A 552 -38.88 14.24 29.32
C TYR A 552 -39.69 13.14 29.97
N VAL A 553 -39.44 11.89 29.59
CA VAL A 553 -39.99 10.69 30.26
C VAL A 553 -38.90 10.00 31.05
N GLY A 554 -39.19 9.62 32.27
CA GLY A 554 -38.25 8.97 33.20
C GLY A 554 -37.90 7.52 32.81
N ALA A 555 -37.10 6.86 33.62
CA ALA A 555 -36.70 5.45 33.42
C ALA A 555 -37.91 4.50 33.44
N ASP A 556 -38.99 4.86 34.13
CA ASP A 556 -40.28 4.14 34.20
C ASP A 556 -41.20 4.49 33.01
N GLY A 557 -40.75 5.32 32.06
CA GLY A 557 -41.51 5.79 30.91
C GLY A 557 -42.56 6.88 31.22
N VAL A 558 -42.69 7.28 32.47
CA VAL A 558 -43.69 8.28 32.88
C VAL A 558 -43.18 9.69 32.56
N TRP A 559 -44.07 10.54 32.01
CA TRP A 559 -43.76 11.95 31.84
C TRP A 559 -43.44 12.59 33.18
N ALA A 560 -42.23 13.16 33.26
CA ALA A 560 -41.74 13.83 34.46
C ALA A 560 -42.26 15.26 34.55
N SER A 561 -43.33 15.52 35.30
CA SER A 561 -43.67 16.88 35.71
C SER A 561 -42.87 17.27 36.96
N VAL A 562 -42.21 18.43 36.91
CA VAL A 562 -41.58 19.01 38.10
C VAL A 562 -42.59 19.88 38.86
N ASN A 563 -42.72 19.66 40.15
CA ASN A 563 -43.51 20.56 41.03
C ASN A 563 -42.54 21.60 41.61
N ILE A 564 -42.64 22.85 41.11
CA ILE A 564 -41.80 23.95 41.56
C ILE A 564 -42.57 24.85 42.50
N ILE A 565 -42.10 24.96 43.75
CA ILE A 565 -42.60 25.89 44.74
C ILE A 565 -42.04 27.29 44.38
N GLN A 566 -42.90 28.25 44.20
CA GLN A 566 -42.51 29.64 43.90
C GLN A 566 -42.31 30.40 45.21
N ASP A 567 -41.04 30.76 45.49
CA ASP A 567 -40.67 31.67 46.61
C ASP A 567 -39.79 32.79 46.04
N ILE A 568 -40.38 33.57 45.14
CA ILE A 568 -39.65 34.61 44.37
C ILE A 568 -39.20 35.75 45.28
N ARG A 569 -37.87 35.94 45.33
CA ARG A 569 -37.20 37.02 46.11
C ARG A 569 -36.59 38.06 45.17
N TRP A 570 -37.37 39.08 44.78
CA TRP A 570 -36.95 40.09 43.81
C TRP A 570 -35.66 40.81 44.20
N GLN A 571 -35.35 40.91 45.48
CA GLN A 571 -34.10 41.49 45.97
C GLN A 571 -32.86 40.68 45.60
N LEU A 572 -33.00 39.42 45.19
CA LEU A 572 -31.94 38.56 44.74
C LEU A 572 -31.72 38.62 43.22
N SER A 573 -32.59 39.32 42.48
CA SER A 573 -32.47 39.53 41.03
C SER A 573 -31.54 40.68 40.71
N HIS A 574 -30.70 40.50 39.67
CA HIS A 574 -29.76 41.46 39.15
C HIS A 574 -30.12 41.96 37.75
N GLY A 575 -31.36 41.91 37.36
CA GLY A 575 -31.86 42.41 36.11
C GLY A 575 -32.40 41.34 35.17
N SER A 576 -32.83 41.73 33.99
CA SER A 576 -33.46 40.86 33.00
C SER A 576 -32.47 40.00 32.25
N LYS A 577 -32.81 38.72 32.00
CA LYS A 577 -32.08 37.78 31.14
C LYS A 577 -33.05 37.16 30.11
N PRO A 578 -33.31 37.83 28.97
CA PRO A 578 -34.08 37.27 27.89
C PRO A 578 -33.55 35.92 27.39
N ALA A 579 -34.43 35.06 26.90
CA ALA A 579 -34.14 33.67 26.56
C ALA A 579 -32.95 33.46 25.64
N GLN A 580 -32.67 34.40 24.69
CA GLN A 580 -31.54 34.30 23.75
C GLN A 580 -30.17 34.31 24.43
N TYR A 581 -30.09 34.71 25.69
CA TYR A 581 -28.86 34.79 26.48
C TYR A 581 -28.63 33.54 27.31
N GLN A 582 -29.59 32.59 27.38
CA GLN A 582 -29.39 31.35 28.07
C GLN A 582 -28.39 30.45 27.32
N LYS A 583 -27.36 29.95 28.03
CA LYS A 583 -26.32 29.05 27.47
C LYS A 583 -26.02 27.88 28.37
N CYS A 584 -25.89 28.10 29.66
CA CYS A 584 -25.45 27.11 30.64
C CYS A 584 -26.47 26.88 31.77
N ILE A 585 -26.47 25.66 32.30
CA ILE A 585 -26.96 25.33 33.61
C ILE A 585 -25.74 25.07 34.49
N VAL A 586 -25.61 25.83 35.59
CA VAL A 586 -24.50 25.68 36.52
C VAL A 586 -25.02 25.05 37.78
N LEU A 587 -24.47 23.89 38.16
CA LEU A 587 -24.83 23.13 39.32
C LEU A 587 -23.91 23.47 40.50
N HIS A 588 -24.51 23.61 41.67
CA HIS A 588 -23.88 23.99 42.92
C HIS A 588 -24.30 23.09 44.04
N ASP A 589 -23.51 23.04 45.11
CA ASP A 589 -23.85 22.51 46.42
C ASP A 589 -24.00 23.64 47.42
N THR A 590 -25.02 23.59 48.26
CA THR A 590 -25.23 24.65 49.28
C THR A 590 -24.13 24.73 50.33
N GLU A 591 -23.24 23.72 50.40
CA GLU A 591 -22.23 23.56 51.46
C GLU A 591 -22.83 23.80 52.90
N GLY A 592 -24.07 23.40 53.03
CA GLY A 592 -24.84 23.51 54.28
C GLY A 592 -26.16 22.75 54.22
N GLY A 593 -26.62 22.27 55.37
CA GLY A 593 -27.87 21.50 55.49
C GLY A 593 -29.12 22.40 55.60
N GLY A 594 -30.26 21.77 55.68
CA GLY A 594 -31.58 22.38 55.91
C GLY A 594 -32.54 22.24 54.74
N SER A 595 -33.66 22.93 54.78
CA SER A 595 -34.60 22.93 53.66
C SER A 595 -34.22 23.96 52.61
N PRO A 596 -34.67 23.83 51.34
CA PRO A 596 -34.49 24.85 50.29
C PRO A 596 -34.92 26.25 50.72
N GLN A 597 -36.03 26.34 51.48
CA GLN A 597 -36.53 27.63 52.00
C GLN A 597 -35.56 28.28 53.00
N ASN A 598 -34.89 27.48 53.87
CA ASN A 598 -33.89 27.99 54.79
C ASN A 598 -32.67 28.56 54.07
N VAL A 599 -32.23 27.93 53.02
CA VAL A 599 -31.13 28.37 52.16
C VAL A 599 -31.50 29.73 51.53
N ILE A 600 -32.69 29.82 50.93
CA ILE A 600 -33.20 31.05 50.29
C ILE A 600 -33.35 32.21 51.28
N GLU A 601 -33.90 31.91 52.49
CA GLU A 601 -34.00 32.94 53.53
C GLU A 601 -32.62 33.43 53.98
N GLY A 602 -31.63 32.53 54.07
CA GLY A 602 -30.26 32.89 54.37
C GLY A 602 -29.68 33.89 53.30
N TRP A 603 -29.93 33.64 52.03
CA TRP A 603 -29.51 34.55 50.95
C TRP A 603 -30.26 35.88 50.99
N ALA A 604 -31.55 35.85 51.25
CA ALA A 604 -32.39 37.03 51.29
C ALA A 604 -32.07 37.98 52.47
N SER A 605 -31.56 37.41 53.59
CA SER A 605 -31.30 38.12 54.83
C SER A 605 -29.84 38.62 55.00
N ASN A 606 -28.86 38.00 54.26
CA ASN A 606 -27.45 38.33 54.45
C ASN A 606 -26.97 39.61 53.75
N GLY A 607 -27.80 40.22 52.94
CA GLY A 607 -27.52 41.50 52.24
C GLY A 607 -26.51 41.38 51.07
N GLN A 608 -25.99 40.21 50.77
CA GLN A 608 -24.97 40.03 49.71
C GLN A 608 -25.58 39.91 48.30
N ARG A 609 -26.89 39.63 48.21
CA ARG A 609 -27.61 39.42 46.94
C ARG A 609 -26.98 38.32 46.04
N VAL A 610 -26.38 37.29 46.64
CA VAL A 610 -25.90 36.07 45.98
C VAL A 610 -26.94 34.98 46.12
N ALA A 611 -27.35 34.39 45.04
CA ALA A 611 -28.36 33.32 45.00
C ALA A 611 -28.33 32.57 43.67
N ALA A 612 -28.73 31.31 43.67
CA ALA A 612 -29.09 30.59 42.44
C ALA A 612 -30.57 30.84 42.09
N HIS A 613 -31.01 30.37 40.94
CA HIS A 613 -32.40 30.45 40.49
C HIS A 613 -33.28 29.44 41.22
N PHE A 614 -32.74 28.23 41.45
CA PHE A 614 -33.42 27.11 42.08
C PHE A 614 -32.60 26.53 43.22
N VAL A 615 -33.29 25.95 44.19
CA VAL A 615 -32.72 25.12 45.22
C VAL A 615 -33.48 23.78 45.24
N VAL A 616 -32.74 22.65 45.24
CA VAL A 616 -33.26 21.30 45.25
C VAL A 616 -32.93 20.62 46.57
N GLY A 617 -33.95 20.30 47.35
CA GLY A 617 -33.83 19.62 48.63
C GLY A 617 -33.49 18.14 48.52
N LYS A 618 -32.92 17.57 49.61
CA LYS A 618 -32.61 16.12 49.69
C LYS A 618 -33.84 15.23 49.52
N ASP A 619 -35.04 15.75 49.82
CA ASP A 619 -36.33 15.07 49.65
C ASP A 619 -36.95 15.23 48.25
N GLY A 620 -36.25 15.92 47.34
CA GLY A 620 -36.72 16.21 45.98
C GLY A 620 -37.62 17.46 45.88
N THR A 621 -37.77 18.25 46.96
CA THR A 621 -38.45 19.54 46.91
C THR A 621 -37.67 20.53 46.06
N VAL A 622 -38.31 21.15 45.04
CA VAL A 622 -37.70 22.17 44.17
C VAL A 622 -38.35 23.52 44.51
N VAL A 623 -37.51 24.50 44.83
CA VAL A 623 -37.96 25.86 45.11
C VAL A 623 -37.29 26.84 44.17
N GLN A 624 -38.05 27.69 43.51
CA GLN A 624 -37.54 28.81 42.67
C GLN A 624 -37.57 30.11 43.44
N CYS A 625 -36.44 30.80 43.53
CA CYS A 625 -36.33 32.08 44.20
C CYS A 625 -35.97 33.26 43.29
N VAL A 626 -35.38 33.01 42.11
CA VAL A 626 -35.17 34.01 41.06
C VAL A 626 -35.85 33.51 39.79
N PRO A 627 -36.63 34.37 39.08
CA PRO A 627 -37.24 34.00 37.82
C PRO A 627 -36.17 33.65 36.77
N MET A 628 -36.47 32.67 35.85
CA MET A 628 -35.53 32.25 34.83
C MET A 628 -35.16 33.30 33.79
N ASP A 629 -36.00 34.30 33.60
CA ASP A 629 -35.78 35.48 32.75
C ASP A 629 -35.03 36.60 33.44
N ASN A 630 -34.48 36.34 34.63
CA ASN A 630 -33.71 37.29 35.43
C ASN A 630 -32.28 36.71 35.66
N ILE A 631 -31.35 37.63 35.97
CA ILE A 631 -29.99 37.31 36.37
C ILE A 631 -29.95 37.00 37.87
N ALA A 632 -29.41 35.86 38.25
CA ALA A 632 -29.02 35.56 39.62
C ALA A 632 -27.47 35.49 39.71
N HIS A 633 -26.92 36.01 40.81
CA HIS A 633 -25.47 35.99 41.02
C HIS A 633 -25.10 34.70 41.79
N HIS A 634 -24.71 33.65 41.04
CA HIS A 634 -24.33 32.37 41.57
C HIS A 634 -22.95 31.87 41.14
N ALA A 635 -22.45 32.31 39.98
CA ALA A 635 -21.26 31.71 39.36
C ALA A 635 -19.96 32.49 39.64
N GLY A 636 -20.03 33.73 40.16
CA GLY A 636 -18.86 34.49 40.51
C GLY A 636 -17.88 34.73 39.36
N TYR A 637 -16.59 34.79 39.71
CA TYR A 637 -15.50 34.93 38.74
C TYR A 637 -15.02 33.58 38.24
N GLY A 638 -14.91 33.44 36.91
CA GLY A 638 -14.30 32.29 36.24
C GLY A 638 -12.81 32.45 36.01
N ASN A 639 -12.12 31.39 35.70
CA ASN A 639 -10.73 31.46 35.28
C ASN A 639 -10.57 32.19 33.93
N ARG A 640 -9.40 32.78 33.73
CA ARG A 640 -9.12 33.51 32.49
C ARG A 640 -9.20 32.62 31.25
N GLY A 641 -9.96 33.06 30.26
CA GLY A 641 -10.21 32.31 29.02
C GLY A 641 -11.48 31.44 29.04
N TYR A 642 -12.16 31.31 30.18
CA TYR A 642 -13.35 30.47 30.32
C TYR A 642 -14.58 31.05 29.65
N ASN A 643 -14.67 32.35 29.52
CA ASN A 643 -15.70 33.00 28.70
C ASN A 643 -15.69 32.44 27.26
N ALA A 644 -14.51 32.38 26.64
CA ALA A 644 -14.35 31.81 25.29
C ALA A 644 -14.71 30.30 25.26
N GLN A 645 -14.30 29.52 26.28
CA GLN A 645 -14.57 28.09 26.37
C GLN A 645 -16.05 27.78 26.43
N PHE A 646 -16.85 28.56 27.16
CA PHE A 646 -18.30 28.35 27.33
C PHE A 646 -19.15 29.27 26.44
N GLY A 647 -18.53 30.01 25.54
CA GLY A 647 -19.20 30.94 24.63
C GLY A 647 -19.99 32.05 25.35
N VAL A 648 -19.48 32.50 26.50
CA VAL A 648 -20.09 33.56 27.34
C VAL A 648 -19.42 34.89 27.00
N PRO A 649 -20.14 35.88 26.43
CA PRO A 649 -19.57 37.19 26.19
C PRO A 649 -19.41 37.98 27.50
N GLU A 650 -18.37 38.80 27.55
CA GLU A 650 -18.19 39.81 28.59
C GLU A 650 -18.78 41.16 28.11
N ASP A 651 -20.11 41.24 27.99
CA ASP A 651 -20.82 42.36 27.37
C ASP A 651 -21.35 43.41 28.39
N GLY A 652 -21.02 43.23 29.67
CA GLY A 652 -21.44 44.11 30.73
C GLY A 652 -22.93 43.99 31.11
N ARG A 653 -23.59 42.90 30.69
CA ARG A 653 -24.98 42.60 31.03
C ARG A 653 -25.16 42.34 32.53
N ASP A 654 -24.17 41.74 33.14
CA ASP A 654 -24.01 41.64 34.59
C ASP A 654 -23.38 42.91 35.14
N ASP A 655 -23.63 43.26 36.37
CA ASP A 655 -23.14 44.52 37.01
C ASP A 655 -21.64 44.47 37.34
N LYS A 656 -20.95 43.37 37.03
CA LYS A 656 -19.51 43.19 37.20
C LYS A 656 -18.83 42.88 35.90
N ARG A 657 -17.52 43.12 35.87
CA ARG A 657 -16.67 42.77 34.71
C ARG A 657 -15.49 41.93 35.13
N GLY A 658 -14.95 41.19 34.17
CA GLY A 658 -13.72 40.42 34.32
C GLY A 658 -12.51 41.37 34.57
N THR A 659 -11.42 40.78 35.01
CA THR A 659 -10.14 41.44 35.28
C THR A 659 -9.04 40.86 34.37
N SER A 660 -7.80 41.28 34.54
CA SER A 660 -6.65 40.67 33.82
C SER A 660 -6.44 39.22 34.21
N SER A 661 -6.93 38.78 35.36
CA SER A 661 -6.73 37.42 35.92
C SER A 661 -7.97 36.54 35.86
N TYR A 662 -9.16 37.09 35.75
CA TYR A 662 -10.42 36.42 35.88
C TYR A 662 -11.45 36.89 34.85
N ASP A 663 -12.21 35.92 34.30
CA ASP A 663 -13.38 36.21 33.47
C ASP A 663 -14.61 36.44 34.35
N TYR A 664 -15.59 37.16 33.81
CA TYR A 664 -16.89 37.36 34.44
C TYR A 664 -17.99 37.39 33.38
N GLY A 665 -19.21 37.06 33.74
CA GLY A 665 -20.35 37.11 32.81
C GLY A 665 -21.25 35.86 32.82
N MET A 666 -20.82 34.73 33.43
CA MET A 666 -21.59 33.52 33.47
C MET A 666 -23.01 33.67 34.04
N ASN A 667 -23.19 34.51 35.06
CA ASN A 667 -24.51 34.79 35.66
C ASN A 667 -25.53 35.32 34.64
N GLY A 668 -25.08 36.20 33.70
CA GLY A 668 -25.93 36.73 32.66
C GLY A 668 -26.34 35.77 31.57
N TYR A 669 -25.74 34.55 31.56
CA TYR A 669 -25.88 33.54 30.53
C TYR A 669 -26.25 32.14 31.05
N SER A 670 -26.54 32.00 32.32
CA SER A 670 -26.83 30.74 32.94
C SER A 670 -28.05 30.73 33.88
N ILE A 671 -28.52 29.55 34.16
CA ILE A 671 -29.37 29.21 35.32
C ILE A 671 -28.49 28.52 36.34
N GLY A 672 -28.50 29.03 37.59
CA GLY A 672 -27.87 28.38 38.72
C GLY A 672 -28.89 27.46 39.44
N ILE A 673 -28.46 26.27 39.83
CA ILE A 673 -29.21 25.28 40.62
C ILE A 673 -28.34 24.89 41.80
N GLU A 674 -28.83 25.09 43.01
CA GLU A 674 -28.20 24.60 44.24
C GLU A 674 -28.81 23.29 44.67
N LEU A 675 -27.99 22.32 44.99
CA LEU A 675 -28.38 21.07 45.64
C LEU A 675 -28.12 21.19 47.13
N VAL A 676 -29.13 20.93 47.98
CA VAL A 676 -28.90 20.92 49.42
C VAL A 676 -27.98 19.75 49.76
N HIS A 677 -26.73 20.11 50.11
CA HIS A 677 -25.65 19.18 50.40
C HIS A 677 -24.66 19.84 51.37
N GLU A 678 -24.23 19.13 52.41
CA GLU A 678 -23.42 19.73 53.48
C GLU A 678 -21.95 19.88 53.11
N GLY A 679 -21.53 19.36 51.93
CA GLY A 679 -20.18 19.53 51.38
C GLY A 679 -19.10 18.64 52.00
N TRP A 680 -19.45 17.73 52.95
CA TRP A 680 -18.44 16.84 53.54
C TRP A 680 -18.24 15.57 52.71
N SER A 681 -17.04 15.03 52.73
CA SER A 681 -16.66 13.82 51.98
C SER A 681 -17.46 12.59 52.41
N GLY A 682 -18.05 11.88 51.44
CA GLY A 682 -18.86 10.69 51.61
C GLY A 682 -20.37 10.93 51.80
N GLU A 683 -20.81 12.19 51.78
CA GLU A 683 -22.23 12.50 51.70
C GLU A 683 -22.76 12.17 50.31
N ARG A 684 -23.84 11.38 50.27
CA ARG A 684 -24.45 10.98 49.00
C ARG A 684 -25.64 11.87 48.67
N TYR A 685 -25.81 12.13 47.37
CA TYR A 685 -27.04 12.75 46.85
C TYR A 685 -28.17 11.75 46.85
N PRO A 686 -29.28 12.00 47.61
CA PRO A 686 -30.42 11.09 47.63
C PRO A 686 -31.06 10.96 46.23
N GLU A 687 -31.57 9.78 45.91
CA GLU A 687 -32.25 9.50 44.66
C GLU A 687 -33.41 10.47 44.37
N ALA A 688 -34.20 10.82 45.41
CA ALA A 688 -35.29 11.83 45.29
C ALA A 688 -34.79 13.19 44.84
N GLN A 689 -33.59 13.62 45.29
CA GLN A 689 -32.96 14.86 44.89
C GLN A 689 -32.48 14.81 43.42
N LEU A 690 -31.84 13.69 43.03
CA LEU A 690 -31.36 13.50 41.66
C LEU A 690 -32.52 13.38 40.67
N ASP A 691 -33.56 12.62 41.00
CA ASP A 691 -34.79 12.53 40.20
C ASP A 691 -35.48 13.92 40.05
N ALA A 692 -35.44 14.76 41.09
CA ALA A 692 -35.97 16.11 41.03
C ALA A 692 -35.10 17.02 40.14
N LEU A 693 -33.77 16.87 40.19
CA LEU A 693 -32.83 17.57 39.33
C LEU A 693 -33.03 17.18 37.85
N ASP A 694 -33.20 15.90 37.53
CA ASP A 694 -33.54 15.43 36.18
C ASP A 694 -34.76 16.16 35.63
N ARG A 695 -35.84 16.19 36.43
CA ARG A 695 -37.10 16.87 36.07
C ARG A 695 -36.93 18.39 35.91
N LEU A 696 -36.12 19.03 36.78
CA LEU A 696 -35.85 20.45 36.72
C LEU A 696 -35.04 20.84 35.51
N ILE A 697 -34.01 20.08 35.18
CA ILE A 697 -33.21 20.29 33.95
C ILE A 697 -34.12 20.16 32.72
N ALA A 698 -34.96 19.13 32.69
CA ALA A 698 -35.95 18.96 31.63
C ALA A 698 -36.90 20.15 31.50
N TYR A 699 -37.40 20.66 32.65
CA TYR A 699 -38.26 21.85 32.67
C TYR A 699 -37.55 23.09 32.15
N ILE A 700 -36.28 23.34 32.53
CA ILE A 700 -35.49 24.48 32.09
C ILE A 700 -35.26 24.42 30.56
N ASP A 701 -34.86 23.25 30.03
CA ASP A 701 -34.66 23.09 28.61
C ASP A 701 -35.95 23.26 27.78
N SER A 702 -37.07 22.74 28.32
CA SER A 702 -38.41 22.95 27.74
C SER A 702 -38.81 24.42 27.72
N TYR A 703 -38.51 25.15 28.78
CA TYR A 703 -38.81 26.59 28.91
C TYR A 703 -38.06 27.41 27.82
N TYR A 704 -36.78 27.11 27.61
CA TYR A 704 -35.96 27.83 26.60
C TYR A 704 -36.10 27.28 25.17
N GLY A 705 -36.61 26.04 25.02
CA GLY A 705 -36.77 25.36 23.72
C GLY A 705 -35.47 24.79 23.15
N PHE A 706 -34.43 24.68 23.96
CA PHE A 706 -33.17 24.05 23.60
C PHE A 706 -32.43 23.52 24.84
N GLN A 707 -31.44 22.65 24.62
CA GLN A 707 -30.62 22.07 25.67
C GLN A 707 -29.44 22.95 26.04
N SER A 708 -29.46 23.53 27.26
CA SER A 708 -28.34 24.30 27.80
C SER A 708 -27.13 23.41 28.11
N THR A 709 -25.91 23.91 27.98
CA THR A 709 -24.70 23.20 28.42
C THR A 709 -24.71 23.03 29.96
N ILE A 710 -24.60 21.80 30.45
CA ILE A 710 -24.54 21.53 31.91
C ILE A 710 -23.07 21.54 32.34
N ILE A 711 -22.77 22.33 33.37
CA ILE A 711 -21.49 22.40 34.06
C ILE A 711 -21.73 22.47 35.58
N ASP A 712 -20.70 22.17 36.37
CA ASP A 712 -20.67 22.56 37.79
C ASP A 712 -19.84 23.83 37.98
N HIS A 713 -19.89 24.38 39.21
CA HIS A 713 -19.16 25.58 39.51
C HIS A 713 -17.64 25.44 39.38
N LYS A 714 -17.06 24.28 39.69
CA LYS A 714 -15.62 23.99 39.51
C LYS A 714 -15.17 24.08 38.07
N MET A 715 -16.03 23.72 37.13
CA MET A 715 -15.71 23.83 35.71
C MET A 715 -15.58 25.28 35.21
N TRP A 716 -16.24 26.20 35.88
CA TRP A 716 -16.16 27.67 35.63
C TRP A 716 -15.07 28.33 36.45
N ALA A 717 -15.07 28.11 37.79
CA ALA A 717 -14.18 28.78 38.73
C ALA A 717 -13.22 27.75 39.38
N TYR A 718 -12.01 27.62 38.82
CA TYR A 718 -10.98 26.71 39.34
C TYR A 718 -10.63 27.09 40.82
N GLY A 719 -10.57 26.09 41.68
CA GLY A 719 -10.32 26.28 43.11
C GLY A 719 -11.61 26.42 43.93
N ASN A 720 -12.77 26.39 43.29
CA ASN A 720 -14.06 26.24 43.98
C ASN A 720 -14.27 24.74 44.39
N SER A 721 -14.85 24.48 45.54
CA SER A 721 -15.14 23.12 46.05
C SER A 721 -16.46 22.55 45.54
N ASP A 722 -17.27 23.38 44.97
CA ASP A 722 -18.67 23.16 44.62
C ASP A 722 -18.83 22.71 43.16
N THR A 723 -19.41 21.57 42.80
CA THR A 723 -20.03 20.51 43.60
C THR A 723 -19.04 19.56 44.30
N SER A 724 -19.46 18.72 45.22
CA SER A 724 -18.60 17.76 45.90
C SER A 724 -17.99 16.72 44.96
N ALA A 725 -16.94 15.99 45.39
CA ALA A 725 -16.32 14.95 44.59
C ALA A 725 -17.29 13.79 44.27
N GLU A 726 -18.23 13.53 45.13
CA GLU A 726 -19.25 12.50 45.00
C GLU A 726 -20.25 12.78 43.87
N PHE A 727 -20.36 14.03 43.42
CA PHE A 727 -21.20 14.40 42.27
C PHE A 727 -20.55 14.15 40.90
N ALA A 728 -19.27 13.87 40.85
CA ALA A 728 -18.55 13.81 39.57
C ALA A 728 -19.12 12.79 38.56
N GLY A 729 -19.56 11.61 39.08
CA GLY A 729 -20.20 10.60 38.24
C GLY A 729 -21.57 11.05 37.71
N HIS A 730 -22.37 11.71 38.56
CA HIS A 730 -23.65 12.28 38.15
C HIS A 730 -23.48 13.41 37.17
N LEU A 731 -22.50 14.31 37.36
CA LEU A 731 -22.20 15.39 36.41
C LEU A 731 -21.86 14.85 35.01
N ALA A 732 -21.04 13.78 34.93
CA ALA A 732 -20.72 13.14 33.67
C ALA A 732 -21.97 12.59 32.94
N ASN A 733 -22.87 11.96 33.70
CA ASN A 733 -24.17 11.50 33.21
C ASN A 733 -25.06 12.66 32.73
N TYR A 734 -25.20 13.72 33.55
CA TYR A 734 -25.98 14.92 33.17
C TYR A 734 -25.47 15.54 31.88
N ARG A 735 -24.15 15.64 31.70
CA ARG A 735 -23.55 16.19 30.49
C ARG A 735 -23.75 15.31 29.26
N SER A 736 -23.79 14.00 29.41
CA SER A 736 -23.92 13.04 28.28
C SER A 736 -25.35 12.60 28.01
N LYS A 737 -26.14 12.42 29.04
CA LYS A 737 -27.51 11.81 28.98
C LYS A 737 -28.62 12.74 29.50
N ARG A 738 -28.28 13.84 30.14
CA ARG A 738 -29.16 14.82 30.79
C ARG A 738 -30.00 14.20 31.93
N ALA A 739 -29.53 13.14 32.52
CA ALA A 739 -30.12 12.44 33.67
C ALA A 739 -28.98 11.87 34.52
N HIS A 740 -29.26 11.63 35.79
CA HIS A 740 -28.26 11.14 36.76
C HIS A 740 -27.87 9.66 36.58
N ARG A 741 -28.64 8.88 35.82
CA ARG A 741 -28.46 7.43 35.55
C ARG A 741 -28.02 7.14 34.11
#